data_c06d6eac23c59c938ef89aa9bb6c00bd
#
_entry.id   c06d6eac23c59c938ef89aa9bb6c00bd
#
_cell.length_a   1.000
_cell.length_b   1.000
_cell.length_c   1.000
_cell.angle_alpha   90.00
_cell.angle_beta   90.00
_cell.angle_gamma   90.00
#
_symmetry.space_group_name_H-M   'P 1'
#
loop_
_entity.id
_entity.type
_entity.pdbx_description
1 polymer ?
#
loop_
_entity_poly.entity_id
_entity_poly.type
_entity_poly.pdbx_seq_one_letter_code
_entity_poly.pdbx_strand_id
1 'polypeptide(L)'
;MTSILSSKLTCVTAITAFTMLQALKAEDPVFSRAPYLQLATENSIRVVWRTQREITPVVRYGKDPANLARFSKPEHILTRTVDKGQSGGPPPLHSAPDGTRQFEASLSGLDPATNYYYAIYDGEKRLTPEDKSYRFKTHPTRGTSAPLYFWVVGDSGTGGANQAKVHTAMRDYNKAQKSQLDLYIHVGDMAYGSGTDTQFSERFFRMYEPTLRNTVCWAAMGNHEGKTSKGKDGTGPFYDAYICPTRGEAGGLPSGKEAYYSFDYGNVHFVVLDSHDLDRRPGGAMARWLKADIEKTKAEWLIAYFHHPPYTKGSHDSDKESQLIEMREHIMPILEGGGVDVVFTGHSHIYERSMLINGAYQTPTTAKGVILDDGDGDPEGDGPYLKSKGLVPNNGTIQVVAGHGGTKVSRKGTMPIMRRIIVENGSVLVSVKGNTLSAKMLNLDATVRDSFAIRKEGTIKHSPIPDPWQPQAKGNAQKTKAAMLSSKATPLPPVSRRIIDHGAQWRYLAGGKHPAGQWTSLSFDDSSWQQGAAGFGYGDKDDRTVLSAMKDKYQSVYIRRAFQIPPDINPEKIGLAISYDDAFIAYINGREVVRVGVDSGSGKEAKGFHAHEADKKFEFFALDKKAIGVLRQGANVLAIEGHNVKPGSSDFTLHPALLLTK
;
A
#
# COMPACT_ATOMS: atom_id res chain seq x y z
N MET A 1 -27.43 93.36 -3.39
CA MET A 1 -28.62 93.05 -2.59
C MET A 1 -28.19 91.86 -1.76
N THR A 2 -27.71 92.13 -0.57
CA THR A 2 -28.34 91.94 0.75
C THR A 2 -28.69 90.45 1.00
N SER A 3 -28.30 89.72 2.06
CA SER A 3 -27.93 90.14 3.47
C SER A 3 -27.32 88.86 4.10
N ILE A 4 -26.24 88.85 4.82
CA ILE A 4 -26.02 88.99 6.26
C ILE A 4 -27.00 88.21 7.14
N LEU A 5 -26.46 87.23 7.89
CA LEU A 5 -26.64 86.99 9.33
C LEU A 5 -26.00 85.66 9.68
N SER A 6 -24.90 85.60 10.35
CA SER A 6 -24.62 85.74 11.79
C SER A 6 -24.91 84.45 12.58
N SER A 7 -23.81 83.82 12.96
CA SER A 7 -23.42 83.34 14.28
C SER A 7 -24.33 82.38 15.08
N LYS A 8 -23.80 81.30 15.51
CA LYS A 8 -23.50 81.05 16.94
C LYS A 8 -22.55 79.83 17.11
N LEU A 9 -21.48 80.09 17.75
CA LEU A 9 -20.50 79.22 18.31
C LEU A 9 -21.15 78.42 19.45
N THR A 10 -21.23 77.11 19.31
CA THR A 10 -21.51 76.24 20.45
C THR A 10 -20.38 75.22 20.55
N CYS A 11 -19.56 75.40 21.58
CA CYS A 11 -18.49 74.50 21.99
C CYS A 11 -19.12 73.22 22.51
N VAL A 12 -18.92 72.10 21.80
CA VAL A 12 -19.23 70.75 22.31
C VAL A 12 -17.91 70.02 22.53
N THR A 13 -17.56 69.83 23.78
CA THR A 13 -16.46 69.09 24.31
C THR A 13 -16.64 67.59 23.87
N ALA A 14 -15.87 67.19 22.89
CA ALA A 14 -15.78 65.79 22.53
C ALA A 14 -14.89 65.05 23.56
N ILE A 15 -15.50 64.27 24.42
CA ILE A 15 -14.82 63.27 25.26
C ILE A 15 -14.40 62.14 24.33
N THR A 16 -13.12 62.08 23.94
CA THR A 16 -12.52 60.96 23.26
C THR A 16 -12.36 59.80 24.24
N ALA A 17 -13.28 58.89 24.21
CA ALA A 17 -13.12 57.60 24.86
C ALA A 17 -12.05 56.81 24.04
N PHE A 18 -10.83 56.75 24.57
CA PHE A 18 -9.75 55.89 24.08
C PHE A 18 -10.08 54.49 24.55
N THR A 19 -10.84 53.73 23.76
CA THR A 19 -10.98 52.27 23.91
C THR A 19 -9.64 51.68 23.51
N MET A 20 -8.80 51.35 24.49
CA MET A 20 -7.70 50.40 24.30
C MET A 20 -8.28 49.07 23.87
N LEU A 21 -8.24 48.82 22.57
CA LEU A 21 -8.36 47.45 22.02
C LEU A 21 -7.04 46.78 22.39
N GLN A 22 -6.99 46.12 23.54
CA GLN A 22 -5.95 45.14 23.80
C GLN A 22 -6.16 44.05 22.77
N ALA A 23 -5.31 44.04 21.73
CA ALA A 23 -5.13 42.86 20.90
C ALA A 23 -4.81 41.71 21.86
N LEU A 24 -5.76 40.81 22.04
CA LEU A 24 -5.51 39.49 22.63
C LEU A 24 -4.40 38.88 21.79
N LYS A 25 -3.15 38.93 22.27
CA LYS A 25 -2.09 38.07 21.77
C LYS A 25 -2.67 36.66 21.87
N ALA A 26 -2.85 35.99 20.73
CA ALA A 26 -3.11 34.57 20.73
C ALA A 26 -2.05 33.94 21.65
N GLU A 27 -2.48 33.28 22.72
CA GLU A 27 -1.55 32.53 23.57
C GLU A 27 -0.74 31.62 22.65
N ASP A 28 0.57 31.63 22.77
CA ASP A 28 1.43 30.70 22.03
C ASP A 28 0.95 29.27 22.24
N PRO A 29 0.90 28.44 21.18
CA PRO A 29 0.38 27.09 21.31
C PRO A 29 1.15 26.34 22.39
N VAL A 30 0.43 25.79 23.37
CA VAL A 30 1.02 25.07 24.51
C VAL A 30 1.92 23.93 24.07
N PHE A 31 1.49 23.20 23.01
CA PHE A 31 2.22 22.07 22.46
C PHE A 31 3.17 22.50 21.35
N SER A 32 4.48 22.28 21.54
CA SER A 32 5.46 22.34 20.45
C SER A 32 5.47 21.03 19.63
N ARG A 33 5.01 19.93 20.24
CA ARG A 33 4.65 18.67 19.58
C ARG A 33 3.38 18.13 20.25
N ALA A 34 2.30 18.01 19.49
CA ALA A 34 1.01 17.54 19.98
C ALA A 34 1.12 16.12 20.56
N PRO A 35 0.22 15.71 21.46
CA PRO A 35 0.24 14.36 22.04
C PRO A 35 0.17 13.27 20.99
N TYR A 36 1.04 12.28 21.11
CA TYR A 36 1.11 11.09 20.29
C TYR A 36 1.34 9.83 21.14
N LEU A 37 1.00 8.68 20.57
CA LEU A 37 0.99 7.41 21.25
C LEU A 37 2.23 6.58 20.90
N GLN A 38 2.78 5.87 21.89
CA GLN A 38 3.95 5.02 21.75
C GLN A 38 3.78 3.72 22.55
N LEU A 39 4.53 2.68 22.20
CA LEU A 39 4.70 1.43 22.96
C LEU A 39 3.37 0.89 23.52
N ALA A 40 2.40 0.59 22.62
CA ALA A 40 1.14 -0.04 23.01
C ALA A 40 1.33 -1.53 23.29
N THR A 41 0.63 -2.00 24.31
CA THR A 41 0.55 -3.42 24.66
C THR A 41 -0.92 -3.82 24.91
N GLU A 42 -1.17 -5.04 25.33
CA GLU A 42 -2.51 -5.47 25.71
C GLU A 42 -3.04 -4.75 26.98
N ASN A 43 -2.17 -4.20 27.83
CA ASN A 43 -2.55 -3.63 29.13
C ASN A 43 -1.87 -2.29 29.47
N SER A 44 -1.15 -1.69 28.53
CA SER A 44 -0.48 -0.40 28.72
C SER A 44 -0.28 0.35 27.40
N ILE A 45 -0.04 1.67 27.53
CA ILE A 45 0.38 2.53 26.42
C ILE A 45 1.16 3.73 26.96
N ARG A 46 2.04 4.29 26.16
CA ARG A 46 2.71 5.56 26.43
C ARG A 46 2.03 6.71 25.73
N VAL A 47 1.86 7.84 26.43
CA VAL A 47 1.44 9.12 25.85
C VAL A 47 2.62 10.08 25.92
N VAL A 48 3.02 10.62 24.78
CA VAL A 48 4.19 11.50 24.67
C VAL A 48 3.73 12.84 24.09
N TRP A 49 4.27 13.95 24.61
CA TRP A 49 4.02 15.29 24.03
C TRP A 49 5.17 16.24 24.40
N ARG A 50 5.23 17.41 23.75
CA ARG A 50 6.24 18.42 24.05
C ARG A 50 5.62 19.81 24.27
N THR A 51 6.22 20.57 25.18
CA THR A 51 5.92 21.99 25.40
C THR A 51 7.20 22.81 25.39
N GLN A 52 7.09 24.13 25.11
CA GLN A 52 8.18 25.08 25.24
C GLN A 52 8.11 25.85 26.57
N ARG A 53 7.01 25.71 27.32
CA ARG A 53 6.85 26.30 28.65
C ARG A 53 6.72 25.23 29.71
N GLU A 54 6.96 25.60 30.93
CA GLU A 54 6.74 24.76 32.09
C GLU A 54 5.24 24.55 32.35
N ILE A 55 4.87 23.35 32.66
CA ILE A 55 3.52 22.94 33.04
C ILE A 55 3.57 21.96 34.21
N THR A 56 2.44 21.76 34.91
CA THR A 56 2.23 20.65 35.84
C THR A 56 1.50 19.52 35.11
N PRO A 57 2.24 18.58 34.49
CA PRO A 57 1.66 17.65 33.50
C PRO A 57 0.86 16.54 34.18
N VAL A 58 -0.36 16.31 33.71
CA VAL A 58 -1.21 15.19 34.11
C VAL A 58 -1.91 14.66 32.87
N VAL A 59 -1.98 13.32 32.73
CA VAL A 59 -2.82 12.64 31.75
C VAL A 59 -4.02 12.07 32.49
N ARG A 60 -5.24 12.48 32.14
CA ARG A 60 -6.47 11.83 32.63
C ARG A 60 -7.01 10.92 31.52
N TYR A 61 -7.52 9.74 31.90
CA TYR A 61 -8.01 8.75 30.93
C TYR A 61 -9.13 7.88 31.51
N GLY A 62 -9.91 7.28 30.61
CA GLY A 62 -11.03 6.42 30.97
C GLY A 62 -11.69 5.78 29.74
N LYS A 63 -12.62 4.86 29.99
CA LYS A 63 -13.44 4.24 28.92
C LYS A 63 -14.58 5.15 28.44
N ASP A 64 -15.01 6.09 29.29
CA ASP A 64 -16.04 7.07 28.99
C ASP A 64 -15.38 8.43 28.70
N PRO A 65 -15.54 9.05 27.53
CA PRO A 65 -14.98 10.35 27.22
C PRO A 65 -15.51 11.50 28.12
N ALA A 66 -16.70 11.33 28.73
CA ALA A 66 -17.27 12.28 29.68
C ALA A 66 -16.72 12.09 31.11
N ASN A 67 -16.07 10.96 31.41
CA ASN A 67 -15.53 10.62 32.71
C ASN A 67 -14.14 9.99 32.62
N LEU A 68 -13.11 10.85 32.61
CA LEU A 68 -11.69 10.43 32.62
C LEU A 68 -11.23 10.23 34.07
N ALA A 69 -11.77 9.21 34.75
CA ALA A 69 -11.61 8.99 36.20
C ALA A 69 -10.21 8.55 36.64
N ARG A 70 -9.39 8.01 35.73
CA ARG A 70 -8.03 7.57 36.01
C ARG A 70 -7.05 8.67 35.64
N PHE A 71 -5.90 8.71 36.30
CA PHE A 71 -4.83 9.67 35.94
C PHE A 71 -3.45 9.03 36.00
N SER A 72 -2.50 9.60 35.26
CA SER A 72 -1.08 9.31 35.33
C SER A 72 -0.28 10.61 35.25
N LYS A 73 0.84 10.67 35.96
CA LYS A 73 1.84 11.72 35.81
C LYS A 73 2.97 11.18 34.90
N PRO A 74 3.67 12.04 34.18
CA PRO A 74 4.84 11.61 33.40
C PRO A 74 5.87 10.91 34.30
N GLU A 75 6.37 9.78 33.82
CA GLU A 75 7.50 9.06 34.45
C GLU A 75 8.83 9.72 34.11
N HIS A 76 8.91 10.29 32.90
CA HIS A 76 10.10 10.94 32.39
C HIS A 76 9.75 12.36 31.89
N ILE A 77 10.63 13.30 32.20
CA ILE A 77 10.61 14.65 31.64
C ILE A 77 12.00 14.91 31.06
N LEU A 78 12.10 14.85 29.74
CA LEU A 78 13.33 15.13 29.00
C LEU A 78 13.37 16.62 28.68
N THR A 79 14.47 17.29 28.96
CA THR A 79 14.62 18.73 28.71
C THR A 79 15.80 19.00 27.79
N ARG A 80 15.63 19.97 26.89
CA ARG A 80 16.75 20.61 26.22
C ARG A 80 17.17 21.82 27.06
N THR A 81 18.28 21.71 27.77
CA THR A 81 18.93 22.80 28.47
C THR A 81 20.27 23.10 27.85
N VAL A 82 20.64 24.36 27.79
CA VAL A 82 21.94 24.84 27.27
C VAL A 82 23.08 24.53 28.24
N ASP A 83 22.78 23.98 29.43
CA ASP A 83 23.75 23.80 30.50
C ASP A 83 24.73 22.66 30.23
N LYS A 84 25.97 23.10 30.14
CA LYS A 84 27.18 22.28 30.08
C LYS A 84 27.35 21.49 31.38
N GLY A 85 27.18 20.17 31.33
CA GLY A 85 27.86 19.31 32.30
C GLY A 85 27.08 18.78 33.49
N GLN A 86 25.82 18.38 33.37
CA GLN A 86 25.19 17.48 34.33
C GLN A 86 25.31 16.01 33.83
N SER A 87 26.27 15.30 34.48
CA SER A 87 26.36 13.86 34.38
C SER A 87 25.33 13.22 35.30
N GLY A 88 24.40 12.40 34.80
CA GLY A 88 23.55 11.51 35.57
C GLY A 88 22.03 11.69 35.48
N GLY A 89 21.52 12.48 34.55
CA GLY A 89 20.09 12.51 34.23
C GLY A 89 19.69 11.58 33.06
N PRO A 90 18.38 11.41 32.78
CA PRO A 90 17.94 10.74 31.55
C PRO A 90 18.59 11.41 30.34
N PRO A 91 18.80 10.69 29.22
CA PRO A 91 19.48 11.25 28.06
C PRO A 91 18.81 12.55 27.63
N PRO A 92 19.57 13.65 27.45
CA PRO A 92 19.00 14.92 27.07
C PRO A 92 18.43 14.85 25.64
N LEU A 93 17.41 15.68 25.36
CA LEU A 93 16.92 15.88 23.98
C LEU A 93 18.06 16.53 23.15
N HIS A 94 18.78 15.74 22.35
CA HIS A 94 20.05 16.18 21.76
C HIS A 94 19.92 17.27 20.69
N SER A 95 18.76 17.42 20.06
CA SER A 95 18.58 18.35 18.93
C SER A 95 17.29 19.16 18.94
N ALA A 96 16.49 19.05 19.99
CA ALA A 96 15.30 19.88 20.14
C ALA A 96 15.67 21.35 20.40
N PRO A 97 14.82 22.33 20.04
CA PRO A 97 15.01 23.72 20.40
C PRO A 97 15.20 23.91 21.90
N ASP A 98 16.04 24.90 22.29
CA ASP A 98 16.25 25.23 23.70
C ASP A 98 14.93 25.54 24.40
N GLY A 99 14.79 25.08 25.64
CA GLY A 99 13.56 25.22 26.43
C GLY A 99 12.48 24.18 26.13
N THR A 100 12.67 23.30 25.13
CA THR A 100 11.75 22.19 24.86
C THR A 100 11.74 21.22 26.04
N ARG A 101 10.52 20.84 26.46
CA ARG A 101 10.27 19.77 27.45
C ARG A 101 9.45 18.66 26.80
N GLN A 102 9.93 17.43 26.86
CA GLN A 102 9.17 16.24 26.45
C GLN A 102 8.68 15.49 27.69
N PHE A 103 7.43 15.12 27.66
CA PHE A 103 6.76 14.35 28.72
C PHE A 103 6.36 12.98 28.19
N GLU A 104 6.57 11.95 29.03
CA GLU A 104 6.27 10.55 28.71
C GLU A 104 5.51 9.94 29.88
N ALA A 105 4.20 9.77 29.69
CA ALA A 105 3.32 9.18 30.68
C ALA A 105 2.93 7.75 30.34
N SER A 106 3.07 6.84 31.32
CA SER A 106 2.64 5.45 31.23
C SER A 106 1.20 5.31 31.69
N LEU A 107 0.34 4.75 30.83
CA LEU A 107 -1.01 4.34 31.21
C LEU A 107 -1.01 2.81 31.29
N SER A 108 -1.21 2.26 32.52
CA SER A 108 -1.09 0.84 32.80
C SER A 108 -2.35 0.27 33.47
N GLY A 109 -2.42 -1.06 33.58
CA GLY A 109 -3.57 -1.76 34.13
C GLY A 109 -4.82 -1.57 33.26
N LEU A 110 -4.63 -1.53 31.93
CA LEU A 110 -5.69 -1.40 30.95
C LEU A 110 -6.24 -2.80 30.61
N ASP A 111 -7.50 -2.84 30.13
CA ASP A 111 -8.08 -4.08 29.61
C ASP A 111 -7.67 -4.28 28.17
N PRO A 112 -7.41 -5.52 27.70
CA PRO A 112 -7.08 -5.82 26.32
C PRO A 112 -8.22 -5.47 25.33
N ALA A 113 -7.88 -5.20 24.08
CA ALA A 113 -8.81 -4.90 22.98
C ALA A 113 -9.86 -3.83 23.29
N THR A 114 -9.54 -2.89 24.20
CA THR A 114 -10.47 -1.92 24.78
C THR A 114 -10.14 -0.49 24.33
N ASN A 115 -11.19 0.27 23.98
CA ASN A 115 -11.05 1.70 23.67
C ASN A 115 -10.97 2.52 24.95
N TYR A 116 -10.03 3.43 24.99
CA TYR A 116 -9.83 4.44 26.02
C TYR A 116 -9.78 5.82 25.41
N TYR A 117 -10.25 6.82 26.17
CA TYR A 117 -10.11 8.25 25.88
C TYR A 117 -9.11 8.86 26.83
N TYR A 118 -8.38 9.89 26.39
CA TYR A 118 -7.42 10.57 27.24
C TYR A 118 -7.38 12.07 26.98
N ALA A 119 -6.87 12.81 27.94
CA ALA A 119 -6.65 14.25 27.83
C ALA A 119 -5.41 14.65 28.62
N ILE A 120 -4.71 15.68 28.13
CA ILE A 120 -3.55 16.29 28.77
C ILE A 120 -4.02 17.51 29.57
N TYR A 121 -3.46 17.66 30.77
CA TYR A 121 -3.74 18.76 31.70
C TYR A 121 -2.45 19.45 32.13
N ASP A 122 -2.57 20.74 32.46
CA ASP A 122 -1.63 21.53 33.25
C ASP A 122 -2.28 21.77 34.61
N GLY A 123 -1.91 20.98 35.64
CA GLY A 123 -2.66 20.88 36.88
C GLY A 123 -4.11 20.44 36.65
N GLU A 124 -5.06 21.33 36.91
CA GLU A 124 -6.49 21.08 36.64
C GLU A 124 -6.96 21.66 35.31
N LYS A 125 -6.14 22.48 34.64
CA LYS A 125 -6.49 23.08 33.32
C LYS A 125 -6.30 22.07 32.20
N ARG A 126 -7.38 21.71 31.52
CA ARG A 126 -7.32 20.84 30.33
C ARG A 126 -6.66 21.58 29.17
N LEU A 127 -5.71 20.91 28.49
CA LEU A 127 -4.96 21.44 27.35
C LEU A 127 -5.43 20.87 26.00
N THR A 128 -5.97 19.66 25.99
CA THR A 128 -6.53 19.02 24.79
C THR A 128 -8.01 19.35 24.63
N PRO A 129 -8.56 19.39 23.41
CA PRO A 129 -9.98 19.63 23.16
C PRO A 129 -10.92 18.70 23.94
N GLU A 130 -12.11 19.18 24.28
CA GLU A 130 -13.18 18.39 24.93
C GLU A 130 -14.03 17.62 23.90
N ASP A 131 -13.35 16.82 23.09
CA ASP A 131 -13.99 15.97 22.09
C ASP A 131 -13.52 14.52 22.21
N LYS A 132 -14.03 13.65 21.34
CA LYS A 132 -13.66 12.21 21.29
C LYS A 132 -12.44 11.95 20.42
N SER A 133 -11.68 12.98 20.03
CA SER A 133 -10.59 12.86 19.07
C SER A 133 -9.31 12.27 19.68
N TYR A 134 -9.14 12.37 21.00
CA TYR A 134 -8.02 11.79 21.74
C TYR A 134 -8.44 10.45 22.34
N ARG A 135 -8.15 9.37 21.64
CA ARG A 135 -8.50 8.01 22.04
C ARG A 135 -7.45 7.02 21.54
N PHE A 136 -7.43 5.83 22.12
CA PHE A 136 -6.64 4.70 21.65
C PHE A 136 -7.36 3.38 21.94
N LYS A 137 -6.90 2.32 21.28
CA LYS A 137 -7.31 0.94 21.56
C LYS A 137 -6.09 0.15 21.99
N THR A 138 -6.21 -0.58 23.11
CA THR A 138 -5.17 -1.52 23.56
C THR A 138 -5.06 -2.71 22.60
N HIS A 139 -3.89 -3.33 22.53
CA HIS A 139 -3.73 -4.56 21.76
C HIS A 139 -4.63 -5.67 22.32
N PRO A 140 -5.07 -6.61 21.50
CA PRO A 140 -5.73 -7.82 21.98
C PRO A 140 -4.73 -8.70 22.72
N THR A 141 -5.24 -9.62 23.55
CA THR A 141 -4.41 -10.62 24.24
C THR A 141 -3.58 -11.42 23.23
N ARG A 142 -2.31 -11.58 23.53
CA ARG A 142 -1.36 -12.32 22.67
C ARG A 142 -1.85 -13.73 22.37
N GLY A 143 -1.62 -14.18 21.14
CA GLY A 143 -2.05 -15.47 20.63
C GLY A 143 -3.53 -15.55 20.22
N THR A 144 -4.34 -14.52 20.47
CA THR A 144 -5.74 -14.50 20.02
C THR A 144 -5.86 -14.11 18.55
N SER A 145 -6.76 -14.76 17.82
CA SER A 145 -7.08 -14.40 16.42
C SER A 145 -8.03 -13.21 16.39
N ALA A 146 -7.52 -12.02 16.64
CA ALA A 146 -8.26 -10.78 16.54
C ALA A 146 -8.09 -10.16 15.15
N PRO A 147 -9.14 -9.55 14.56
CA PRO A 147 -8.97 -8.75 13.35
C PRO A 147 -7.98 -7.62 13.57
N LEU A 148 -7.06 -7.45 12.61
CA LEU A 148 -6.05 -6.40 12.62
C LEU A 148 -6.18 -5.57 11.35
N TYR A 149 -6.09 -4.24 11.47
CA TYR A 149 -6.12 -3.32 10.36
C TYR A 149 -5.02 -2.26 10.51
N PHE A 150 -4.09 -2.19 9.57
CA PHE A 150 -2.94 -1.29 9.69
C PHE A 150 -2.55 -0.60 8.38
N TRP A 151 -1.89 0.53 8.53
CA TRP A 151 -1.38 1.37 7.46
C TRP A 151 0.13 1.25 7.35
N VAL A 152 0.66 1.09 6.12
CA VAL A 152 2.09 1.03 5.83
C VAL A 152 2.44 2.17 4.85
N VAL A 153 3.46 2.94 5.20
CA VAL A 153 4.02 3.99 4.33
C VAL A 153 5.51 4.18 4.64
N GLY A 154 6.28 4.53 3.64
CA GLY A 154 7.69 4.92 3.76
C GLY A 154 8.00 6.14 2.91
N ASP A 155 9.17 6.73 3.13
CA ASP A 155 9.72 7.80 2.29
C ASP A 155 8.75 8.98 2.12
N SER A 156 8.06 9.29 3.22
CA SER A 156 6.96 10.24 3.22
C SER A 156 7.36 11.65 3.69
N GLY A 157 8.37 11.75 4.53
CA GLY A 157 8.71 12.91 5.38
C GLY A 157 9.19 14.17 4.66
N THR A 158 8.57 14.57 3.56
CA THR A 158 8.94 15.75 2.78
C THR A 158 8.37 17.06 3.32
N GLY A 159 7.28 17.02 4.09
CA GLY A 159 6.45 18.16 4.47
C GLY A 159 5.62 18.72 3.30
N GLY A 160 5.59 18.02 2.15
CA GLY A 160 5.00 18.52 0.91
C GLY A 160 3.58 18.01 0.64
N ALA A 161 3.01 18.50 -0.46
CA ALA A 161 1.62 18.23 -0.86
C ALA A 161 1.35 16.73 -1.12
N ASN A 162 2.31 15.98 -1.67
CA ASN A 162 2.11 14.55 -1.92
C ASN A 162 1.95 13.78 -0.61
N GLN A 163 2.78 14.05 0.40
CA GLN A 163 2.65 13.47 1.73
C GLN A 163 1.27 13.74 2.33
N ALA A 164 0.82 15.02 2.28
CA ALA A 164 -0.50 15.41 2.78
C ALA A 164 -1.63 14.68 2.06
N LYS A 165 -1.55 14.55 0.73
CA LYS A 165 -2.55 13.83 -0.09
C LYS A 165 -2.54 12.33 0.21
N VAL A 166 -1.38 11.68 0.36
CA VAL A 166 -1.29 10.26 0.76
C VAL A 166 -1.99 10.03 2.10
N HIS A 167 -1.74 10.88 3.09
CA HIS A 167 -2.40 10.79 4.39
C HIS A 167 -3.91 11.02 4.30
N THR A 168 -4.35 12.00 3.52
CA THR A 168 -5.77 12.28 3.30
C THR A 168 -6.46 11.12 2.60
N ALA A 169 -5.86 10.59 1.52
CA ALA A 169 -6.39 9.45 0.77
C ALA A 169 -6.61 8.22 1.67
N MET A 170 -5.65 7.90 2.53
CA MET A 170 -5.79 6.83 3.53
C MET A 170 -6.96 7.07 4.48
N ARG A 171 -7.08 8.29 5.02
CA ARG A 171 -8.14 8.64 5.98
C ARG A 171 -9.52 8.62 5.34
N ASP A 172 -9.65 9.15 4.12
CA ASP A 172 -10.91 9.18 3.38
C ASP A 172 -11.36 7.75 2.99
N TYR A 173 -10.42 6.91 2.55
CA TYR A 173 -10.69 5.51 2.28
C TYR A 173 -11.20 4.79 3.54
N ASN A 174 -10.51 4.95 4.69
CA ASN A 174 -10.93 4.34 5.95
C ASN A 174 -12.29 4.84 6.42
N LYS A 175 -12.56 6.14 6.27
CA LYS A 175 -13.88 6.72 6.59
C LYS A 175 -14.99 6.11 5.73
N ALA A 176 -14.75 5.97 4.41
CA ALA A 176 -15.68 5.34 3.48
C ALA A 176 -15.94 3.87 3.81
N GLN A 177 -14.91 3.12 4.22
CA GLN A 177 -15.01 1.72 4.64
C GLN A 177 -15.50 1.54 6.09
N LYS A 178 -15.73 2.63 6.84
CA LYS A 178 -16.05 2.61 8.29
C LYS A 178 -15.03 1.81 9.10
N SER A 179 -13.77 1.81 8.68
CA SER A 179 -12.68 1.09 9.34
C SER A 179 -11.84 2.03 10.20
N GLN A 180 -11.21 1.48 11.24
CA GLN A 180 -10.32 2.20 12.13
C GLN A 180 -8.97 1.48 12.15
N LEU A 181 -7.87 2.25 12.06
CA LEU A 181 -6.53 1.70 12.17
C LEU A 181 -6.26 1.21 13.59
N ASP A 182 -5.71 0.00 13.69
CA ASP A 182 -5.13 -0.54 14.91
C ASP A 182 -3.65 -0.15 15.03
N LEU A 183 -2.89 -0.16 13.92
CA LEU A 183 -1.45 0.16 13.88
C LEU A 183 -1.13 1.09 12.70
N TYR A 184 -0.06 1.87 12.87
CA TYR A 184 0.60 2.61 11.81
C TYR A 184 2.06 2.11 11.72
N ILE A 185 2.47 1.59 10.58
CA ILE A 185 3.84 1.13 10.29
C ILE A 185 4.51 2.12 9.37
N HIS A 186 5.65 2.68 9.78
CA HIS A 186 6.48 3.52 8.93
C HIS A 186 7.82 2.84 8.63
N VAL A 187 8.10 2.62 7.35
CA VAL A 187 9.29 1.88 6.91
C VAL A 187 10.51 2.78 6.64
N GLY A 188 10.62 3.90 7.36
CA GLY A 188 11.78 4.82 7.32
C GLY A 188 11.60 6.04 6.42
N ASP A 189 12.54 6.97 6.55
CA ASP A 189 12.55 8.27 5.88
C ASP A 189 11.32 9.14 6.18
N MET A 190 11.13 9.36 7.48
CA MET A 190 10.03 10.17 8.04
C MET A 190 10.31 11.66 8.04
N ALA A 191 11.58 12.05 7.98
CA ALA A 191 12.01 13.44 8.18
C ALA A 191 13.19 13.80 7.24
N TYR A 192 12.88 14.02 5.96
CA TYR A 192 13.88 14.50 5.00
C TYR A 192 14.40 15.88 5.38
N GLY A 193 15.59 16.33 5.07
CA GLY A 193 16.76 15.72 4.40
C GLY A 193 17.74 15.03 5.36
N SER A 194 17.60 15.12 6.71
CA SER A 194 18.62 14.61 7.63
C SER A 194 18.06 14.11 8.97
N GLY A 195 16.74 13.95 9.12
CA GLY A 195 16.14 13.47 10.35
C GLY A 195 16.37 14.36 11.56
N THR A 196 16.51 15.69 11.39
CA THR A 196 16.67 16.60 12.54
C THR A 196 15.37 16.71 13.33
N ASP A 197 15.44 17.10 14.60
CA ASP A 197 14.27 17.27 15.46
C ASP A 197 13.22 18.22 14.86
N THR A 198 13.69 19.34 14.26
CA THR A 198 12.81 20.27 13.55
C THR A 198 12.13 19.60 12.37
N GLN A 199 12.87 18.82 11.57
CA GLN A 199 12.28 18.09 10.44
C GLN A 199 11.26 17.06 10.91
N PHE A 200 11.51 16.33 11.98
CA PHE A 200 10.51 15.46 12.62
C PHE A 200 9.26 16.24 13.02
N SER A 201 9.42 17.36 13.72
CA SER A 201 8.28 18.17 14.20
C SER A 201 7.43 18.69 13.04
N GLU A 202 8.06 19.22 11.97
CA GLU A 202 7.36 19.85 10.85
C GLU A 202 6.87 18.85 9.80
N ARG A 203 7.66 17.82 9.49
CA ARG A 203 7.44 16.94 8.33
C ARG A 203 6.81 15.60 8.69
N PHE A 204 6.80 15.25 9.99
CA PHE A 204 6.17 14.03 10.48
C PHE A 204 5.07 14.32 11.51
N PHE A 205 5.40 14.85 12.69
CA PHE A 205 4.44 15.00 13.78
C PHE A 205 3.28 15.92 13.43
N ARG A 206 3.54 17.07 12.84
CA ARG A 206 2.50 18.01 12.40
C ARG A 206 1.63 17.43 11.28
N MET A 207 2.25 16.73 10.32
CA MET A 207 1.55 16.16 9.16
C MET A 207 0.60 15.02 9.54
N TYR A 208 0.99 14.22 10.52
CA TYR A 208 0.26 13.01 10.92
C TYR A 208 -0.44 13.13 12.28
N GLU A 209 -0.48 14.30 12.89
CA GLU A 209 -1.11 14.55 14.19
C GLU A 209 -2.49 13.88 14.35
N PRO A 210 -3.45 14.03 13.39
CA PRO A 210 -4.77 13.43 13.53
C PRO A 210 -4.76 11.90 13.61
N THR A 211 -3.71 11.24 13.15
CA THR A 211 -3.51 9.78 13.24
C THR A 211 -2.71 9.41 14.48
N LEU A 212 -1.61 10.12 14.76
CA LEU A 212 -0.67 9.79 15.83
C LEU A 212 -1.28 9.91 17.23
N ARG A 213 -2.27 10.78 17.42
CA ARG A 213 -2.99 10.90 18.70
C ARG A 213 -3.95 9.72 18.99
N ASN A 214 -4.19 8.85 17.99
CA ASN A 214 -5.12 7.71 18.11
C ASN A 214 -4.45 6.35 17.85
N THR A 215 -3.34 6.32 17.14
CA THR A 215 -2.71 5.12 16.63
C THR A 215 -1.20 5.20 16.83
N VAL A 216 -0.63 4.16 17.43
CA VAL A 216 0.83 4.08 17.59
C VAL A 216 1.50 3.91 16.23
N CYS A 217 2.49 4.74 15.95
CA CYS A 217 3.41 4.54 14.85
C CYS A 217 4.57 3.66 15.28
N TRP A 218 4.67 2.48 14.70
CA TRP A 218 5.78 1.54 14.88
C TRP A 218 6.76 1.75 13.72
N ALA A 219 7.89 2.37 14.01
CA ALA A 219 8.79 2.89 13.01
C ALA A 219 10.07 2.06 12.85
N ALA A 220 10.52 1.90 11.60
CA ALA A 220 11.89 1.54 11.27
C ALA A 220 12.68 2.80 10.91
N MET A 221 13.95 2.88 11.28
CA MET A 221 14.82 4.01 10.93
C MET A 221 15.24 3.94 9.46
N GLY A 222 15.14 5.08 8.75
CA GLY A 222 15.65 5.24 7.40
C GLY A 222 17.05 5.85 7.34
N ASN A 223 17.64 5.91 6.16
CA ASN A 223 18.97 6.48 5.99
C ASN A 223 19.00 8.01 6.15
N HIS A 224 17.86 8.68 5.98
CA HIS A 224 17.77 10.12 6.25
C HIS A 224 17.78 10.41 7.74
N GLU A 225 17.12 9.62 8.58
CA GLU A 225 17.22 9.68 10.04
C GLU A 225 18.61 9.31 10.51
N GLY A 226 19.26 8.32 9.87
CA GLY A 226 20.61 7.86 10.20
C GLY A 226 21.72 8.90 10.05
N LYS A 227 21.44 10.06 9.42
CA LYS A 227 22.40 11.18 9.37
C LYS A 227 22.58 11.85 10.73
N THR A 228 21.53 11.88 11.56
CA THR A 228 21.53 12.56 12.86
C THR A 228 21.27 11.62 14.04
N SER A 229 20.80 10.40 13.78
CA SER A 229 20.52 9.37 14.79
C SER A 229 21.43 8.16 14.58
N LYS A 230 21.78 7.46 15.69
CA LYS A 230 22.69 6.31 15.66
C LYS A 230 22.08 5.10 16.34
N GLY A 231 21.75 4.08 15.55
CA GLY A 231 21.16 2.81 16.03
C GLY A 231 22.09 2.04 16.95
N LYS A 232 23.41 2.15 16.74
CA LYS A 232 24.39 1.53 17.63
C LYS A 232 24.27 2.00 19.08
N ASP A 233 24.05 3.29 19.27
CA ASP A 233 24.08 3.92 20.60
C ASP A 233 22.67 4.28 21.11
N GLY A 234 21.63 4.23 20.25
CA GLY A 234 20.27 4.64 20.58
C GLY A 234 20.17 6.15 20.83
N THR A 235 20.88 6.96 20.02
CA THR A 235 20.96 8.41 20.22
C THR A 235 20.50 9.20 19.02
N GLY A 236 20.04 10.43 19.27
CA GLY A 236 19.61 11.37 18.23
C GLY A 236 18.10 11.50 18.10
N PRO A 237 17.62 12.39 17.19
CA PRO A 237 16.21 12.80 17.13
C PRO A 237 15.22 11.67 16.92
N PHE A 238 15.60 10.58 16.21
CA PHE A 238 14.75 9.41 16.04
C PHE A 238 14.48 8.75 17.41
N TYR A 239 15.51 8.51 18.20
CA TYR A 239 15.41 7.87 19.53
C TYR A 239 14.86 8.82 20.59
N ASP A 240 14.98 10.14 20.41
CA ASP A 240 14.28 11.14 21.23
C ASP A 240 12.76 11.14 20.97
N ALA A 241 12.32 10.69 19.80
CA ALA A 241 10.93 10.75 19.35
C ALA A 241 10.16 9.45 19.56
N TYR A 242 10.84 8.30 19.56
CA TYR A 242 10.22 6.98 19.64
C TYR A 242 10.61 6.25 20.92
N ILE A 243 9.66 5.51 21.47
CA ILE A 243 9.86 4.57 22.58
C ILE A 243 9.59 3.18 22.02
N CYS A 244 10.66 2.48 21.63
CA CYS A 244 10.57 1.14 21.08
C CYS A 244 10.82 0.08 22.16
N PRO A 245 10.24 -1.13 22.06
CA PRO A 245 10.43 -2.17 23.05
C PRO A 245 11.88 -2.68 23.05
N THR A 246 12.53 -2.62 24.20
CA THR A 246 13.91 -3.13 24.40
C THR A 246 13.96 -4.41 25.23
N ARG A 247 12.93 -4.63 26.06
CA ARG A 247 12.83 -5.75 27.01
C ARG A 247 11.74 -6.75 26.65
N GLY A 248 11.19 -6.67 25.43
CA GLY A 248 10.07 -7.50 24.97
C GLY A 248 8.72 -7.08 25.58
N GLU A 249 8.54 -5.79 25.93
CA GLU A 249 7.35 -5.24 26.58
C GLU A 249 6.08 -5.50 25.77
N ALA A 250 6.19 -5.37 24.43
CA ALA A 250 5.07 -5.55 23.52
C ALA A 250 5.00 -6.96 22.90
N GLY A 251 5.83 -7.91 23.30
CA GLY A 251 5.99 -9.24 22.72
C GLY A 251 7.40 -9.47 22.17
N GLY A 252 7.70 -10.72 21.79
CA GLY A 252 9.00 -11.12 21.27
C GLY A 252 10.10 -11.21 22.34
N LEU A 253 11.33 -11.35 21.88
CA LEU A 253 12.52 -11.41 22.73
C LEU A 253 13.09 -10.02 23.02
N PRO A 254 13.61 -9.79 24.25
CA PRO A 254 14.40 -8.60 24.53
C PRO A 254 15.53 -8.41 23.52
N SER A 255 15.55 -7.29 22.81
CA SER A 255 16.64 -6.91 21.90
C SER A 255 17.76 -6.18 22.65
N GLY A 256 17.43 -5.50 23.76
CA GLY A 256 18.28 -4.54 24.44
C GLY A 256 18.55 -3.26 23.65
N LYS A 257 17.84 -3.04 22.54
CA LYS A 257 18.03 -1.93 21.61
C LYS A 257 16.69 -1.44 21.06
N GLU A 258 16.54 -0.13 20.88
CA GLU A 258 15.40 0.45 20.19
C GLU A 258 15.53 0.38 18.66
N ALA A 259 16.74 0.16 18.14
CA ALA A 259 17.04 0.10 16.72
C ALA A 259 16.46 -1.13 16.01
N TYR A 260 16.29 -2.24 16.74
CA TYR A 260 15.60 -3.44 16.25
C TYR A 260 14.82 -4.09 17.40
N TYR A 261 13.62 -4.51 17.09
CA TYR A 261 12.68 -5.02 18.08
C TYR A 261 11.57 -5.85 17.42
N SER A 262 10.77 -6.49 18.24
CA SER A 262 9.55 -7.17 17.82
C SER A 262 8.38 -6.80 18.73
N PHE A 263 7.16 -6.97 18.21
CA PHE A 263 5.93 -6.80 18.97
C PHE A 263 4.83 -7.69 18.42
N ASP A 264 3.84 -7.99 19.28
CA ASP A 264 2.69 -8.82 18.93
C ASP A 264 1.41 -8.00 18.89
N TYR A 265 0.55 -8.31 17.92
CA TYR A 265 -0.84 -7.91 17.93
C TYR A 265 -1.70 -9.17 17.75
N GLY A 266 -2.28 -9.66 18.86
CA GLY A 266 -2.97 -10.95 18.86
C GLY A 266 -2.04 -12.10 18.42
N ASN A 267 -2.37 -12.76 17.31
CA ASN A 267 -1.58 -13.84 16.72
C ASN A 267 -0.70 -13.41 15.53
N VAL A 268 -0.43 -12.12 15.41
CA VAL A 268 0.48 -11.56 14.41
C VAL A 268 1.75 -11.07 15.10
N HIS A 269 2.90 -11.58 14.67
CA HIS A 269 4.22 -11.18 15.16
C HIS A 269 4.87 -10.24 14.13
N PHE A 270 5.32 -9.09 14.61
CA PHE A 270 6.01 -8.08 13.82
C PHE A 270 7.48 -8.00 14.21
N VAL A 271 8.36 -7.99 13.21
CA VAL A 271 9.80 -7.81 13.38
C VAL A 271 10.25 -6.53 12.70
N VAL A 272 10.97 -5.70 13.42
CA VAL A 272 11.51 -4.41 12.96
C VAL A 272 13.02 -4.44 12.99
N LEU A 273 13.67 -4.12 11.89
CA LEU A 273 15.13 -4.19 11.79
C LEU A 273 15.73 -2.84 11.35
N ASP A 274 16.91 -2.54 11.86
CA ASP A 274 17.74 -1.43 11.36
C ASP A 274 18.61 -1.93 10.20
N SER A 275 18.18 -1.64 8.99
CA SER A 275 18.93 -1.95 7.77
C SER A 275 19.97 -0.90 7.39
N HIS A 276 20.08 0.22 8.14
CA HIS A 276 20.98 1.33 7.84
C HIS A 276 22.29 1.29 8.61
N ASP A 277 22.22 1.31 9.95
CA ASP A 277 23.36 1.61 10.81
C ASP A 277 24.00 0.35 11.44
N LEU A 278 23.26 -0.76 11.56
CA LEU A 278 23.70 -1.94 12.25
C LEU A 278 24.32 -3.01 11.33
N ASP A 279 25.05 -3.95 11.96
CA ASP A 279 25.67 -5.09 11.26
C ASP A 279 24.60 -6.07 10.76
N ARG A 280 24.50 -6.23 9.45
CA ARG A 280 23.54 -7.10 8.74
C ARG A 280 24.07 -8.51 8.46
N ARG A 281 25.35 -8.78 8.79
CA ARG A 281 25.95 -10.11 8.57
C ARG A 281 25.27 -11.19 9.44
N PRO A 282 25.25 -12.46 9.01
CA PRO A 282 24.58 -13.55 9.77
C PRO A 282 25.10 -13.71 11.21
N GLY A 283 26.37 -13.40 11.46
CA GLY A 283 26.99 -13.40 12.80
C GLY A 283 26.78 -12.12 13.60
N GLY A 284 26.12 -11.10 13.06
CA GLY A 284 25.81 -9.83 13.71
C GLY A 284 24.81 -10.00 14.86
N ALA A 285 24.80 -9.07 15.83
CA ALA A 285 23.91 -9.14 16.97
C ALA A 285 22.45 -9.13 16.58
N MET A 286 22.06 -8.26 15.62
CA MET A 286 20.71 -8.15 15.11
C MET A 286 20.25 -9.45 14.44
N ALA A 287 21.08 -10.05 13.57
CA ALA A 287 20.76 -11.30 12.88
C ALA A 287 20.61 -12.49 13.82
N ARG A 288 21.47 -12.60 14.84
CA ARG A 288 21.33 -13.64 15.90
C ARG A 288 20.06 -13.46 16.73
N TRP A 289 19.75 -12.21 17.13
CA TRP A 289 18.53 -11.92 17.85
C TRP A 289 17.29 -12.24 16.99
N LEU A 290 17.27 -11.80 15.72
CA LEU A 290 16.20 -12.07 14.77
C LEU A 290 15.89 -13.58 14.67
N LYS A 291 16.92 -14.40 14.49
CA LYS A 291 16.77 -15.86 14.42
C LYS A 291 16.13 -16.41 15.70
N ALA A 292 16.66 -16.02 16.87
CA ALA A 292 16.15 -16.49 18.16
C ALA A 292 14.71 -16.02 18.43
N ASP A 293 14.35 -14.81 18.02
CA ASP A 293 13.02 -14.23 18.20
C ASP A 293 11.98 -14.97 17.36
N ILE A 294 12.27 -15.23 16.07
CA ILE A 294 11.41 -15.99 15.17
C ILE A 294 11.26 -17.44 15.65
N GLU A 295 12.33 -18.09 16.11
CA GLU A 295 12.27 -19.47 16.62
C GLU A 295 11.37 -19.60 17.86
N LYS A 296 11.21 -18.53 18.62
CA LYS A 296 10.44 -18.52 19.88
C LYS A 296 8.98 -18.16 19.69
N THR A 297 8.62 -17.38 18.69
CA THR A 297 7.23 -16.94 18.48
C THR A 297 6.29 -18.12 18.20
N LYS A 298 5.03 -18.00 18.64
CA LYS A 298 3.93 -18.95 18.37
C LYS A 298 2.84 -18.30 17.52
N ALA A 299 3.15 -17.17 16.92
CA ALA A 299 2.20 -16.45 16.09
C ALA A 299 1.81 -17.27 14.85
N GLU A 300 0.62 -17.00 14.32
CA GLU A 300 0.16 -17.55 13.06
C GLU A 300 0.72 -16.79 11.86
N TRP A 301 0.98 -15.49 12.05
CA TRP A 301 1.47 -14.58 11.01
C TRP A 301 2.79 -13.95 11.43
N LEU A 302 3.73 -13.87 10.48
CA LEU A 302 5.02 -13.19 10.65
C LEU A 302 5.17 -12.12 9.58
N ILE A 303 5.25 -10.87 10.02
CA ILE A 303 5.45 -9.68 9.17
C ILE A 303 6.75 -9.01 9.58
N ALA A 304 7.65 -8.80 8.63
CA ALA A 304 8.89 -8.08 8.89
C ALA A 304 8.90 -6.75 8.11
N TYR A 305 9.55 -5.73 8.67
CA TYR A 305 9.78 -4.50 7.94
C TYR A 305 11.08 -3.80 8.36
N PHE A 306 11.65 -3.12 7.40
CA PHE A 306 12.87 -2.34 7.51
C PHE A 306 12.99 -1.40 6.31
N HIS A 307 13.98 -0.51 6.30
CA HIS A 307 14.04 0.55 5.28
C HIS A 307 14.57 0.08 3.92
N HIS A 308 15.77 -0.56 3.85
CA HIS A 308 16.45 -0.87 2.60
C HIS A 308 15.91 -2.14 1.92
N PRO A 309 15.29 -2.04 0.71
CA PRO A 309 14.62 -3.18 0.09
C PRO A 309 15.61 -4.21 -0.48
N PRO A 310 15.42 -5.50 -0.19
CA PRO A 310 16.21 -6.58 -0.79
C PRO A 310 16.06 -6.65 -2.31
N TYR A 311 14.94 -6.18 -2.83
CA TYR A 311 14.57 -6.28 -4.24
C TYR A 311 13.92 -5.00 -4.73
N THR A 312 14.57 -4.26 -5.63
CA THR A 312 14.03 -3.05 -6.25
C THR A 312 14.81 -2.65 -7.51
N LYS A 313 14.11 -2.03 -8.44
CA LYS A 313 14.67 -1.26 -9.58
C LYS A 313 13.93 0.06 -9.74
N GLY A 314 13.46 0.64 -8.62
CA GLY A 314 12.84 1.95 -8.54
C GLY A 314 13.86 3.08 -8.66
N SER A 315 13.92 3.97 -7.66
CA SER A 315 14.96 5.01 -7.58
C SER A 315 16.33 4.44 -7.18
N HIS A 316 16.36 3.24 -6.61
CA HIS A 316 17.55 2.49 -6.19
C HIS A 316 17.66 1.16 -6.95
N ASP A 317 18.84 0.55 -6.90
CA ASP A 317 19.15 -0.72 -7.58
C ASP A 317 19.71 -1.73 -6.58
N SER A 318 18.88 -2.71 -6.19
CA SER A 318 19.24 -3.71 -5.17
C SER A 318 20.31 -4.73 -5.63
N ASP A 319 20.71 -4.72 -6.89
CA ASP A 319 21.84 -5.52 -7.35
C ASP A 319 23.18 -4.75 -7.32
N LYS A 320 23.18 -3.48 -6.87
CA LYS A 320 24.36 -2.61 -6.85
C LYS A 320 24.68 -2.00 -5.49
N GLU A 321 23.67 -1.79 -4.65
CA GLU A 321 23.81 -1.09 -3.37
C GLU A 321 24.02 -2.07 -2.22
N SER A 322 25.12 -1.88 -1.47
CA SER A 322 25.60 -2.86 -0.49
C SER A 322 24.57 -3.19 0.60
N GLN A 323 23.87 -2.18 1.18
CA GLN A 323 22.88 -2.45 2.22
C GLN A 323 21.73 -3.33 1.70
N LEU A 324 21.28 -3.09 0.47
CA LEU A 324 20.21 -3.85 -0.17
C LEU A 324 20.64 -5.29 -0.46
N ILE A 325 21.87 -5.46 -0.96
CA ILE A 325 22.48 -6.77 -1.20
C ILE A 325 22.63 -7.53 0.11
N GLU A 326 23.17 -6.90 1.17
CA GLU A 326 23.35 -7.54 2.47
C GLU A 326 22.02 -7.94 3.12
N MET A 327 20.96 -7.12 3.00
CA MET A 327 19.62 -7.51 3.47
C MET A 327 19.11 -8.73 2.70
N ARG A 328 19.30 -8.78 1.38
CA ARG A 328 18.91 -9.92 0.54
C ARG A 328 19.69 -11.20 0.88
N GLU A 329 21.01 -11.10 0.96
CA GLU A 329 21.88 -12.27 1.10
C GLU A 329 22.00 -12.80 2.54
N HIS A 330 21.82 -11.93 3.54
CA HIS A 330 22.07 -12.29 4.94
C HIS A 330 20.78 -12.35 5.81
N ILE A 331 19.83 -11.45 5.59
CA ILE A 331 18.63 -11.32 6.42
C ILE A 331 17.45 -12.09 5.85
N MET A 332 17.25 -12.01 4.53
CA MET A 332 16.13 -12.74 3.91
C MET A 332 16.18 -14.26 4.14
N PRO A 333 17.35 -14.95 4.12
CA PRO A 333 17.39 -16.38 4.47
C PRO A 333 16.89 -16.71 5.87
N ILE A 334 17.12 -15.81 6.85
CA ILE A 334 16.63 -15.98 8.22
C ILE A 334 15.10 -15.81 8.27
N LEU A 335 14.58 -14.76 7.61
CA LEU A 335 13.15 -14.47 7.55
C LEU A 335 12.37 -15.58 6.82
N GLU A 336 12.84 -16.00 5.66
CA GLU A 336 12.19 -17.08 4.88
C GLU A 336 12.30 -18.42 5.59
N GLY A 337 13.45 -18.72 6.21
CA GLY A 337 13.65 -19.88 7.08
C GLY A 337 12.76 -19.86 8.33
N GLY A 338 12.28 -18.70 8.75
CA GLY A 338 11.32 -18.53 9.82
C GLY A 338 9.85 -18.51 9.38
N GLY A 339 9.58 -18.62 8.07
CA GLY A 339 8.23 -18.66 7.52
C GLY A 339 7.57 -17.29 7.38
N VAL A 340 8.34 -16.20 7.19
CA VAL A 340 7.81 -14.85 7.00
C VAL A 340 6.76 -14.82 5.89
N ASP A 341 5.69 -14.05 6.12
CA ASP A 341 4.57 -13.95 5.16
C ASP A 341 4.73 -12.76 4.22
N VAL A 342 5.00 -11.59 4.79
CA VAL A 342 5.20 -10.35 4.03
C VAL A 342 6.38 -9.58 4.61
N VAL A 343 7.17 -8.97 3.73
CA VAL A 343 8.22 -8.01 4.09
C VAL A 343 7.89 -6.65 3.47
N PHE A 344 7.77 -5.59 4.30
CA PHE A 344 7.57 -4.23 3.86
C PHE A 344 8.87 -3.44 3.95
N THR A 345 9.15 -2.63 2.94
CA THR A 345 10.36 -1.80 2.85
C THR A 345 10.09 -0.43 2.23
N GLY A 346 11.04 0.50 2.36
CA GLY A 346 11.01 1.84 1.80
C GLY A 346 12.20 2.10 0.87
N HIS A 347 12.86 3.26 1.07
CA HIS A 347 14.10 3.70 0.41
C HIS A 347 14.00 3.90 -1.10
N SER A 348 13.48 2.93 -1.82
CA SER A 348 13.24 3.05 -3.25
C SER A 348 11.88 3.73 -3.48
N HIS A 349 11.90 4.91 -4.08
CA HIS A 349 10.73 5.77 -4.25
C HIS A 349 9.79 5.25 -5.34
N ILE A 350 9.10 4.16 -5.03
CA ILE A 350 8.21 3.44 -5.93
C ILE A 350 7.32 2.50 -5.10
N TYR A 351 6.23 2.01 -5.69
CA TYR A 351 5.57 0.80 -5.23
C TYR A 351 6.01 -0.38 -6.09
N GLU A 352 6.58 -1.42 -5.47
CA GLU A 352 6.88 -2.69 -6.12
C GLU A 352 6.36 -3.83 -5.24
N ARG A 353 5.77 -4.86 -5.85
CA ARG A 353 5.30 -6.06 -5.16
C ARG A 353 5.75 -7.31 -5.90
N SER A 354 6.39 -8.22 -5.18
CA SER A 354 6.83 -9.48 -5.76
C SER A 354 5.66 -10.45 -6.01
N MET A 355 5.94 -11.46 -6.79
CA MET A 355 5.24 -12.75 -6.79
C MET A 355 5.49 -13.45 -5.45
N LEU A 356 4.87 -14.59 -5.21
CA LEU A 356 5.23 -15.44 -4.07
C LEU A 356 6.59 -16.08 -4.34
N ILE A 357 7.60 -15.72 -3.57
CA ILE A 357 9.00 -16.10 -3.81
C ILE A 357 9.62 -16.84 -2.62
N ASN A 358 10.68 -17.60 -2.89
CA ASN A 358 11.57 -18.18 -1.89
C ASN A 358 12.96 -18.38 -2.47
N GLY A 359 14.01 -17.99 -1.73
CA GLY A 359 15.38 -18.28 -2.11
C GLY A 359 16.00 -17.36 -3.17
N ALA A 360 15.46 -16.15 -3.38
CA ALA A 360 15.95 -15.19 -4.38
C ALA A 360 17.19 -14.40 -3.91
N TYR A 361 18.22 -15.06 -3.39
CA TYR A 361 19.32 -14.38 -2.69
C TYR A 361 20.49 -13.95 -3.57
N GLN A 362 20.55 -14.39 -4.84
CA GLN A 362 21.70 -14.14 -5.71
C GLN A 362 21.81 -12.68 -6.16
N THR A 363 23.03 -12.26 -6.48
CA THR A 363 23.37 -11.00 -7.13
C THR A 363 24.04 -11.30 -8.48
N PRO A 364 23.48 -10.88 -9.64
CA PRO A 364 22.17 -10.20 -9.79
C PRO A 364 20.97 -11.12 -9.49
N THR A 365 19.89 -10.52 -9.01
CA THR A 365 18.67 -11.25 -8.71
C THR A 365 18.01 -11.80 -9.98
N THR A 366 17.66 -13.08 -9.95
CA THR A 366 17.00 -13.78 -11.07
C THR A 366 15.63 -14.33 -10.64
N ALA A 367 14.72 -14.48 -11.62
CA ALA A 367 13.46 -15.18 -11.42
C ALA A 367 13.59 -16.70 -11.48
N LYS A 368 14.70 -17.23 -12.00
CA LYS A 368 14.87 -18.68 -12.21
C LYS A 368 14.96 -19.42 -10.88
N GLY A 369 14.05 -20.39 -10.68
CA GLY A 369 14.06 -21.30 -9.54
C GLY A 369 13.62 -20.71 -8.21
N VAL A 370 13.09 -19.49 -8.17
CA VAL A 370 12.72 -18.81 -6.91
C VAL A 370 11.24 -18.41 -6.82
N ILE A 371 10.50 -18.39 -7.93
CA ILE A 371 9.08 -18.05 -7.93
C ILE A 371 8.27 -19.31 -7.66
N LEU A 372 7.46 -19.27 -6.62
CA LEU A 372 6.58 -20.37 -6.18
C LEU A 372 5.16 -20.23 -6.74
N ASP A 373 4.70 -18.99 -6.94
CA ASP A 373 3.42 -18.64 -7.53
C ASP A 373 3.57 -17.31 -8.27
N ASP A 374 3.34 -17.28 -9.59
CA ASP A 374 3.47 -16.11 -10.45
C ASP A 374 2.13 -15.37 -10.67
N GLY A 375 1.09 -15.75 -9.94
CA GLY A 375 -0.22 -15.13 -9.95
C GLY A 375 -0.19 -13.69 -9.45
N ASP A 376 -1.35 -13.00 -9.53
CA ASP A 376 -1.47 -11.64 -9.02
C ASP A 376 -1.89 -11.57 -7.55
N GLY A 377 -2.29 -12.70 -6.97
CA GLY A 377 -2.72 -12.78 -5.59
C GLY A 377 -4.04 -12.06 -5.30
N ASP A 378 -4.69 -11.48 -6.33
CA ASP A 378 -5.96 -10.80 -6.17
C ASP A 378 -7.08 -11.84 -5.99
N PRO A 379 -7.84 -11.81 -4.89
CA PRO A 379 -8.98 -12.74 -4.70
C PRO A 379 -10.04 -12.67 -5.80
N GLU A 380 -10.16 -11.52 -6.48
CA GLU A 380 -11.07 -11.31 -7.61
C GLU A 380 -10.39 -11.57 -8.98
N GLY A 381 -9.07 -11.77 -8.98
CA GLY A 381 -8.24 -12.13 -10.13
C GLY A 381 -8.02 -13.65 -10.21
N ASP A 382 -6.78 -14.08 -10.12
CA ASP A 382 -6.40 -15.51 -10.13
C ASP A 382 -6.45 -16.18 -8.74
N GLY A 383 -6.81 -15.44 -7.71
CA GLY A 383 -7.01 -15.90 -6.35
C GLY A 383 -5.86 -15.50 -5.40
N PRO A 384 -6.05 -15.70 -4.08
CA PRO A 384 -5.02 -15.38 -3.10
C PRO A 384 -3.82 -16.33 -3.24
N TYR A 385 -2.64 -15.83 -2.90
CA TYR A 385 -1.48 -16.70 -2.67
C TYR A 385 -1.76 -17.68 -1.54
N LEU A 386 -1.48 -18.96 -1.74
CA LEU A 386 -1.72 -19.99 -0.73
C LEU A 386 -0.45 -20.27 0.06
N LYS A 387 -0.55 -20.32 1.38
CA LYS A 387 0.53 -20.75 2.28
C LYS A 387 0.00 -21.77 3.29
N SER A 388 0.90 -22.58 3.82
CA SER A 388 0.57 -23.49 4.92
C SER A 388 0.17 -22.74 6.18
N LYS A 389 -0.67 -23.36 7.01
CA LYS A 389 -0.98 -22.84 8.36
C LYS A 389 0.28 -22.77 9.22
N GLY A 390 0.34 -21.76 10.08
CA GLY A 390 1.47 -21.47 10.95
C GLY A 390 2.66 -20.84 10.21
N LEU A 391 3.81 -20.80 10.88
CA LEU A 391 5.06 -20.31 10.33
C LEU A 391 5.88 -21.47 9.76
N VAL A 392 5.61 -21.81 8.50
CA VAL A 392 6.30 -22.93 7.81
C VAL A 392 7.53 -22.39 7.07
N PRO A 393 8.74 -22.88 7.38
CA PRO A 393 9.97 -22.47 6.72
C PRO A 393 9.90 -22.59 5.19
N ASN A 394 10.38 -21.54 4.50
CA ASN A 394 10.52 -21.51 3.04
C ASN A 394 9.21 -21.77 2.25
N ASN A 395 8.06 -21.45 2.84
CA ASN A 395 6.75 -21.63 2.23
C ASN A 395 6.27 -20.39 1.44
N GLY A 396 7.20 -19.57 1.00
CA GLY A 396 6.98 -18.36 0.20
C GLY A 396 6.80 -17.08 1.01
N THR A 397 7.21 -15.96 0.41
CA THR A 397 7.17 -14.60 0.97
C THR A 397 6.75 -13.62 -0.11
N ILE A 398 5.96 -12.62 0.25
CA ILE A 398 5.67 -11.46 -0.59
C ILE A 398 6.55 -10.29 -0.14
N GLN A 399 7.27 -9.67 -1.08
CA GLN A 399 8.06 -8.47 -0.86
C GLN A 399 7.31 -7.24 -1.36
N VAL A 400 7.18 -6.22 -0.52
CA VAL A 400 6.48 -4.97 -0.86
C VAL A 400 7.40 -3.79 -0.60
N VAL A 401 7.76 -3.06 -1.65
CA VAL A 401 8.40 -1.76 -1.55
C VAL A 401 7.31 -0.70 -1.45
N ALA A 402 7.23 -0.02 -0.32
CA ALA A 402 6.23 1.01 -0.01
C ALA A 402 6.87 2.41 0.14
N GLY A 403 7.92 2.69 -0.64
CA GLY A 403 8.71 3.94 -0.59
C GLY A 403 8.11 5.10 -1.38
N HIS A 404 6.80 5.13 -1.55
CA HIS A 404 6.10 6.09 -2.41
C HIS A 404 5.23 7.09 -1.62
N GLY A 405 5.52 7.28 -0.33
CA GLY A 405 4.69 8.03 0.63
C GLY A 405 4.68 9.55 0.45
N GLY A 406 5.64 10.15 -0.27
CA GLY A 406 5.66 11.63 -0.39
C GLY A 406 6.73 12.18 -1.32
N THR A 407 7.82 11.46 -1.51
CA THR A 407 8.93 11.83 -2.41
C THR A 407 8.55 11.69 -3.88
N LYS A 408 9.40 12.24 -4.78
CA LYS A 408 9.27 12.04 -6.21
C LYS A 408 9.52 10.57 -6.54
N VAL A 409 8.54 9.91 -7.12
CA VAL A 409 8.63 8.52 -7.54
C VAL A 409 9.38 8.37 -8.87
N SER A 410 10.13 7.28 -9.03
CA SER A 410 10.87 6.99 -10.26
C SER A 410 11.15 5.50 -10.41
N ARG A 411 11.50 5.09 -11.65
CA ARG A 411 11.85 3.72 -12.01
C ARG A 411 13.09 3.72 -12.89
N LYS A 412 14.08 2.88 -12.54
CA LYS A 412 15.31 2.67 -13.34
C LYS A 412 15.27 1.40 -14.18
N GLY A 413 14.50 0.40 -13.75
CA GLY A 413 14.46 -0.89 -14.43
C GLY A 413 13.30 -1.79 -14.01
N THR A 414 13.50 -3.10 -14.17
CA THR A 414 12.55 -4.14 -13.76
C THR A 414 13.28 -5.19 -12.93
N MET A 415 12.75 -5.49 -11.75
CA MET A 415 13.20 -6.64 -10.96
C MET A 415 12.45 -7.89 -11.44
N PRO A 416 13.13 -8.97 -11.81
CA PRO A 416 12.51 -10.14 -12.44
C PRO A 416 11.42 -10.84 -11.62
N ILE A 417 11.45 -10.69 -10.31
CA ILE A 417 10.50 -11.31 -9.39
C ILE A 417 9.27 -10.45 -9.09
N MET A 418 9.19 -9.20 -9.63
CA MET A 418 8.08 -8.29 -9.33
C MET A 418 6.85 -8.57 -10.15
N ARG A 419 5.71 -8.71 -9.48
CA ARG A 419 4.38 -8.86 -10.09
C ARG A 419 3.73 -7.52 -10.41
N ARG A 420 3.95 -6.50 -9.56
CA ARG A 420 3.44 -5.13 -9.73
C ARG A 420 4.56 -4.12 -9.60
N ILE A 421 4.54 -3.12 -10.45
CA ILE A 421 5.44 -1.97 -10.42
C ILE A 421 4.61 -0.74 -10.75
N ILE A 422 4.42 0.16 -9.77
CA ILE A 422 3.56 1.33 -9.89
C ILE A 422 4.36 2.58 -9.53
N VAL A 423 4.46 3.52 -10.48
CA VAL A 423 5.22 4.77 -10.35
C VAL A 423 4.23 5.89 -10.02
N GLU A 424 3.56 5.76 -8.87
CA GLU A 424 2.59 6.72 -8.34
C GLU A 424 2.83 6.88 -6.84
N ASN A 425 2.62 8.09 -6.29
CA ASN A 425 2.61 8.26 -4.85
C ASN A 425 1.38 7.57 -4.22
N GLY A 426 1.55 7.07 -3.01
CA GLY A 426 0.49 6.36 -2.31
C GLY A 426 0.97 5.67 -1.03
N SER A 427 0.18 4.73 -0.56
CA SER A 427 0.47 3.92 0.64
C SER A 427 -0.28 2.60 0.61
N VAL A 428 -0.02 1.72 1.59
CA VAL A 428 -0.62 0.38 1.64
C VAL A 428 -1.49 0.24 2.88
N LEU A 429 -2.72 -0.24 2.70
CA LEU A 429 -3.59 -0.68 3.79
C LEU A 429 -3.62 -2.20 3.85
N VAL A 430 -3.45 -2.74 5.04
CA VAL A 430 -3.38 -4.19 5.25
C VAL A 430 -4.39 -4.61 6.31
N SER A 431 -5.03 -5.74 6.09
CA SER A 431 -5.90 -6.38 7.08
C SER A 431 -5.55 -7.84 7.27
N VAL A 432 -5.59 -8.31 8.52
CA VAL A 432 -5.48 -9.73 8.85
C VAL A 432 -6.77 -10.15 9.53
N LYS A 433 -7.46 -11.15 8.98
CA LYS A 433 -8.72 -11.68 9.51
C LYS A 433 -8.68 -13.21 9.47
N GLY A 434 -8.49 -13.83 10.63
CA GLY A 434 -8.35 -15.27 10.72
C GLY A 434 -7.16 -15.78 9.89
N ASN A 435 -7.43 -16.62 8.91
CA ASN A 435 -6.43 -17.23 8.02
C ASN A 435 -6.10 -16.42 6.76
N THR A 436 -6.56 -15.17 6.65
CA THR A 436 -6.37 -14.33 5.45
C THR A 436 -5.74 -13.00 5.81
N LEU A 437 -4.64 -12.68 5.14
CA LEU A 437 -4.05 -11.35 5.07
C LEU A 437 -4.41 -10.75 3.72
N SER A 438 -4.92 -9.51 3.70
CA SER A 438 -5.22 -8.77 2.47
C SER A 438 -4.55 -7.41 2.50
N ALA A 439 -3.99 -6.98 1.38
CA ALA A 439 -3.32 -5.70 1.24
C ALA A 439 -3.84 -4.94 0.01
N LYS A 440 -3.91 -3.60 0.11
CA LYS A 440 -4.35 -2.70 -0.96
C LYS A 440 -3.42 -1.50 -1.06
N MET A 441 -2.87 -1.25 -2.23
CA MET A 441 -2.13 -0.01 -2.52
C MET A 441 -3.13 1.06 -2.95
N LEU A 442 -3.13 2.19 -2.24
CA LEU A 442 -3.92 3.37 -2.56
C LEU A 442 -3.02 4.46 -3.16
N ASN A 443 -3.48 5.12 -4.21
CA ASN A 443 -2.84 6.31 -4.75
C ASN A 443 -3.33 7.60 -4.05
N LEU A 444 -2.94 8.77 -4.57
CA LEU A 444 -3.31 10.09 -4.01
C LEU A 444 -4.82 10.38 -3.99
N ASP A 445 -5.61 9.70 -4.82
CA ASP A 445 -7.06 9.88 -4.96
C ASP A 445 -7.86 8.79 -4.24
N ALA A 446 -7.23 8.06 -3.31
CA ALA A 446 -7.80 6.92 -2.60
C ALA A 446 -8.27 5.76 -3.52
N THR A 447 -7.80 5.73 -4.77
CA THR A 447 -8.09 4.64 -5.70
C THR A 447 -7.17 3.45 -5.40
N VAL A 448 -7.73 2.25 -5.33
CA VAL A 448 -6.96 1.00 -5.21
C VAL A 448 -6.28 0.72 -6.56
N ARG A 449 -4.94 0.68 -6.56
CA ARG A 449 -4.12 0.45 -7.76
C ARG A 449 -3.53 -0.95 -7.82
N ASP A 450 -3.43 -1.61 -6.69
CA ASP A 450 -3.06 -3.02 -6.54
C ASP A 450 -3.76 -3.61 -5.33
N SER A 451 -4.13 -4.88 -5.41
CA SER A 451 -4.63 -5.66 -4.29
C SER A 451 -4.06 -7.08 -4.34
N PHE A 452 -3.81 -7.66 -3.18
CA PHE A 452 -3.45 -9.07 -3.06
C PHE A 452 -3.88 -9.62 -1.70
N ALA A 453 -3.98 -10.94 -1.64
CA ALA A 453 -4.19 -11.64 -0.39
C ALA A 453 -3.26 -12.86 -0.27
N ILE A 454 -2.97 -13.22 0.97
CA ILE A 454 -2.35 -14.51 1.35
C ILE A 454 -3.40 -15.25 2.17
N ARG A 455 -3.64 -16.51 1.84
CA ARG A 455 -4.55 -17.38 2.60
C ARG A 455 -3.81 -18.61 3.11
N LYS A 456 -3.86 -18.83 4.43
CA LYS A 456 -3.21 -19.96 5.09
C LYS A 456 -4.19 -21.14 5.20
N GLU A 457 -3.85 -22.26 4.54
CA GLU A 457 -4.70 -23.44 4.47
C GLU A 457 -3.88 -24.72 4.64
N GLY A 458 -4.31 -25.64 5.50
CA GLY A 458 -3.74 -26.99 5.59
C GLY A 458 -2.21 -27.05 5.51
N THR A 459 -1.70 -27.90 4.63
CA THR A 459 -0.28 -28.00 4.26
C THR A 459 -0.14 -27.75 2.77
N ILE A 460 0.52 -26.66 2.39
CA ILE A 460 0.77 -26.28 1.00
C ILE A 460 2.23 -26.60 0.66
N LYS A 461 2.43 -27.32 -0.43
CA LYS A 461 3.76 -27.61 -0.99
C LYS A 461 3.91 -26.86 -2.29
N HIS A 462 4.89 -25.99 -2.36
CA HIS A 462 5.24 -25.27 -3.57
C HIS A 462 6.44 -25.90 -4.26
N SER A 463 6.51 -25.73 -5.58
CA SER A 463 7.69 -26.01 -6.39
C SER A 463 7.99 -24.79 -7.25
N PRO A 464 9.27 -24.40 -7.41
CA PRO A 464 9.63 -23.27 -8.26
C PRO A 464 9.07 -23.41 -9.68
N ILE A 465 8.60 -22.29 -10.23
CA ILE A 465 8.04 -22.23 -11.58
C ILE A 465 9.21 -22.12 -12.58
N PRO A 466 9.32 -23.01 -13.59
CA PRO A 466 10.44 -23.00 -14.54
C PRO A 466 10.50 -21.75 -15.41
N ASP A 467 9.33 -21.27 -15.89
CA ASP A 467 9.17 -20.10 -16.75
C ASP A 467 8.22 -19.07 -16.09
N PRO A 468 8.71 -18.33 -15.09
CA PRO A 468 7.86 -17.36 -14.36
C PRO A 468 7.51 -16.17 -15.25
N TRP A 469 6.37 -15.56 -14.96
CA TRP A 469 5.99 -14.26 -15.55
C TRP A 469 7.03 -13.19 -15.23
N GLN A 470 7.35 -12.36 -16.24
CA GLN A 470 8.31 -11.27 -16.10
C GLN A 470 7.59 -9.93 -16.32
N PRO A 471 7.67 -8.95 -15.41
CA PRO A 471 7.14 -7.62 -15.66
C PRO A 471 7.93 -6.96 -16.79
N GLN A 472 7.22 -6.44 -17.80
CA GLN A 472 7.89 -5.77 -18.91
C GLN A 472 8.54 -4.45 -18.46
N ALA A 473 9.82 -4.28 -18.79
CA ALA A 473 10.53 -3.03 -18.56
C ALA A 473 10.02 -1.95 -19.52
N LYS A 474 9.57 -0.80 -18.99
CA LYS A 474 9.55 0.41 -19.81
C LYS A 474 11.01 0.86 -19.97
N GLY A 475 11.72 0.25 -20.92
CA GLY A 475 13.05 0.71 -21.35
C GLY A 475 12.90 1.85 -22.34
N ASN A 476 13.89 2.76 -22.37
CA ASN A 476 14.12 3.64 -23.49
C ASN A 476 14.06 2.81 -24.77
N ALA A 477 13.34 3.32 -25.77
CA ALA A 477 13.12 2.67 -27.04
C ALA A 477 14.44 2.42 -27.79
N GLN A 478 15.20 1.44 -27.36
CA GLN A 478 16.12 0.73 -28.23
C GLN A 478 15.40 -0.51 -28.71
N LYS A 479 15.25 -0.59 -30.03
CA LYS A 479 14.61 -1.67 -30.78
C LYS A 479 15.24 -3.04 -30.44
N THR A 480 14.85 -3.61 -29.31
CA THR A 480 14.91 -5.06 -29.13
C THR A 480 13.51 -5.55 -29.47
N LYS A 481 13.39 -6.30 -30.56
CA LYS A 481 12.22 -7.14 -30.82
C LYS A 481 11.98 -7.97 -29.56
N ALA A 482 11.14 -7.50 -28.64
CA ALA A 482 10.56 -8.33 -27.60
C ALA A 482 9.80 -9.42 -28.35
N ALA A 483 10.14 -10.67 -28.11
CA ALA A 483 9.32 -11.78 -28.55
C ALA A 483 7.96 -11.59 -27.84
N MET A 484 7.01 -11.01 -28.56
CA MET A 484 5.63 -10.89 -28.15
C MET A 484 5.13 -12.33 -27.94
N LEU A 485 4.53 -12.61 -26.79
CA LEU A 485 3.53 -13.66 -26.69
C LEU A 485 2.27 -13.15 -27.44
N SER A 486 2.39 -13.00 -28.75
CA SER A 486 1.25 -12.99 -29.63
C SER A 486 0.73 -14.42 -29.61
N SER A 487 -0.47 -14.63 -29.08
CA SER A 487 -1.15 -15.90 -29.19
C SER A 487 -1.16 -16.30 -30.67
N LYS A 488 -0.58 -17.44 -31.01
CA LYS A 488 -0.53 -17.85 -32.41
C LYS A 488 -1.88 -18.41 -32.81
N ALA A 489 -2.49 -17.77 -33.78
CA ALA A 489 -3.67 -18.32 -34.46
C ALA A 489 -3.33 -19.65 -35.14
N THR A 490 -4.28 -20.57 -35.08
CA THR A 490 -4.24 -21.81 -35.84
C THR A 490 -5.48 -21.92 -36.73
N PRO A 491 -5.47 -22.71 -37.78
CA PRO A 491 -6.69 -23.01 -38.54
C PRO A 491 -7.79 -23.54 -37.62
N LEU A 492 -9.04 -23.19 -37.88
CA LEU A 492 -10.18 -23.63 -37.08
C LEU A 492 -10.27 -25.16 -37.04
N PRO A 493 -10.12 -25.81 -35.87
CA PRO A 493 -10.20 -27.27 -35.75
C PRO A 493 -11.65 -27.75 -35.88
N PRO A 494 -11.88 -29.06 -36.05
CA PRO A 494 -13.22 -29.62 -36.00
C PRO A 494 -13.91 -29.34 -34.68
N VAL A 495 -15.08 -28.68 -34.77
CA VAL A 495 -15.87 -28.22 -33.60
C VAL A 495 -16.83 -29.31 -33.17
N SER A 496 -16.87 -29.65 -31.87
CA SER A 496 -17.85 -30.58 -31.29
C SER A 496 -19.07 -29.82 -30.75
N ARG A 497 -18.87 -28.62 -30.16
CA ARG A 497 -19.96 -27.81 -29.61
C ARG A 497 -19.58 -26.33 -29.63
N ARG A 498 -20.57 -25.46 -29.79
CA ARG A 498 -20.40 -23.99 -29.62
C ARG A 498 -20.89 -23.61 -28.23
N ILE A 499 -20.00 -23.06 -27.41
CA ILE A 499 -20.31 -22.56 -26.06
C ILE A 499 -20.89 -21.14 -26.18
N ILE A 500 -20.25 -20.29 -26.98
CA ILE A 500 -20.80 -19.00 -27.44
C ILE A 500 -20.82 -19.07 -28.95
N ASP A 501 -22.02 -18.93 -29.54
CA ASP A 501 -22.21 -19.02 -30.98
C ASP A 501 -21.83 -17.73 -31.71
N HIS A 502 -21.49 -17.84 -32.98
CA HIS A 502 -21.37 -16.73 -33.92
C HIS A 502 -22.67 -15.92 -33.94
N GLY A 503 -22.59 -14.60 -33.79
CA GLY A 503 -23.77 -13.75 -33.75
C GLY A 503 -24.59 -13.81 -32.46
N ALA A 504 -24.07 -14.41 -31.40
CA ALA A 504 -24.68 -14.33 -30.06
C ALA A 504 -24.81 -12.86 -29.62
N GLN A 505 -25.79 -12.58 -28.75
CA GLN A 505 -25.99 -11.24 -28.18
C GLN A 505 -24.95 -10.95 -27.11
N TRP A 506 -24.35 -9.78 -27.16
CA TRP A 506 -23.36 -9.28 -26.22
C TRP A 506 -23.79 -7.97 -25.60
N ARG A 507 -23.28 -7.65 -24.43
CA ARG A 507 -23.21 -6.28 -23.93
C ARG A 507 -22.00 -5.59 -24.53
N TYR A 508 -22.14 -4.32 -24.99
CA TYR A 508 -21.01 -3.58 -25.55
C TYR A 508 -20.99 -2.14 -25.13
N LEU A 509 -19.78 -1.56 -25.07
CA LEU A 509 -19.49 -0.18 -24.77
C LEU A 509 -18.63 0.40 -25.92
N ALA A 510 -19.13 1.44 -26.58
CA ALA A 510 -18.48 2.11 -27.70
C ALA A 510 -18.58 3.64 -27.55
N GLY A 511 -18.14 4.40 -28.55
CA GLY A 511 -18.28 5.87 -28.56
C GLY A 511 -17.18 6.59 -27.79
N GLY A 512 -15.96 6.05 -27.77
CA GLY A 512 -14.81 6.63 -27.07
C GLY A 512 -14.88 6.52 -25.54
N LYS A 513 -15.86 5.80 -25.02
CA LYS A 513 -15.99 5.51 -23.58
C LYS A 513 -15.11 4.32 -23.22
N HIS A 514 -14.48 4.39 -22.05
CA HIS A 514 -13.71 3.30 -21.48
C HIS A 514 -14.46 2.76 -20.26
N PRO A 515 -14.52 1.42 -20.07
CA PRO A 515 -15.15 0.84 -18.91
C PRO A 515 -14.37 1.19 -17.64
N ALA A 516 -15.08 1.40 -16.54
CA ALA A 516 -14.49 1.66 -15.24
C ALA A 516 -14.34 0.36 -14.45
N GLY A 517 -13.36 0.32 -13.53
CA GLY A 517 -13.18 -0.79 -12.60
C GLY A 517 -12.82 -2.12 -13.26
N GLN A 518 -13.26 -3.21 -12.64
CA GLN A 518 -12.98 -4.59 -13.08
C GLN A 518 -14.01 -5.08 -14.12
N TRP A 519 -14.12 -4.38 -15.22
CA TRP A 519 -15.10 -4.68 -16.25
C TRP A 519 -14.98 -6.07 -16.89
N THR A 520 -13.86 -6.74 -16.71
CA THR A 520 -13.60 -8.10 -17.20
C THR A 520 -14.04 -9.20 -16.22
N SER A 521 -14.45 -8.83 -14.98
CA SER A 521 -14.85 -9.79 -13.95
C SER A 521 -16.31 -10.24 -14.12
N LEU A 522 -16.64 -11.42 -13.58
CA LEU A 522 -18.00 -11.96 -13.62
C LEU A 522 -19.01 -11.11 -12.83
N SER A 523 -18.57 -10.46 -11.76
CA SER A 523 -19.41 -9.66 -10.86
C SER A 523 -19.67 -8.23 -11.36
N PHE A 524 -19.07 -7.82 -12.47
CA PHE A 524 -19.26 -6.47 -13.00
C PHE A 524 -20.70 -6.29 -13.52
N ASP A 525 -21.36 -5.19 -13.12
CA ASP A 525 -22.67 -4.81 -13.63
C ASP A 525 -22.54 -4.08 -14.97
N ASP A 526 -22.88 -4.80 -16.05
CA ASP A 526 -22.93 -4.29 -17.41
C ASP A 526 -24.37 -3.92 -17.88
N SER A 527 -25.32 -3.78 -16.97
CA SER A 527 -26.72 -3.48 -17.28
C SER A 527 -26.89 -2.16 -18.06
N SER A 528 -26.02 -1.19 -17.82
CA SER A 528 -25.98 0.10 -18.51
C SER A 528 -25.34 0.05 -19.91
N TRP A 529 -24.73 -1.06 -20.30
CA TRP A 529 -24.12 -1.22 -21.63
C TRP A 529 -25.20 -1.52 -22.68
N GLN A 530 -24.90 -1.14 -23.92
CA GLN A 530 -25.75 -1.46 -25.06
C GLN A 530 -25.77 -2.97 -25.34
N GLN A 531 -26.77 -3.43 -26.09
CA GLN A 531 -26.84 -4.82 -26.58
C GLN A 531 -26.70 -4.87 -28.06
N GLY A 532 -25.96 -5.87 -28.58
CA GLY A 532 -25.78 -6.11 -30.00
C GLY A 532 -25.36 -7.54 -30.31
N ALA A 533 -25.65 -8.01 -31.49
CA ALA A 533 -25.18 -9.33 -31.96
C ALA A 533 -23.69 -9.24 -32.35
N ALA A 534 -22.90 -10.29 -32.08
CA ALA A 534 -21.52 -10.38 -32.54
C ALA A 534 -21.41 -10.31 -34.05
N GLY A 535 -20.35 -9.75 -34.51
CA GLY A 535 -19.95 -8.98 -35.64
C GLY A 535 -20.15 -7.51 -35.35
N PHE A 536 -19.30 -6.95 -34.54
CA PHE A 536 -19.23 -5.51 -34.22
C PHE A 536 -18.23 -4.85 -35.17
N GLY A 537 -18.64 -3.84 -35.92
CA GLY A 537 -17.71 -3.16 -36.82
C GLY A 537 -18.32 -2.17 -37.77
N TYR A 538 -17.57 -1.80 -38.78
CA TYR A 538 -18.00 -0.94 -39.87
C TYR A 538 -17.07 -1.11 -41.09
N GLY A 539 -17.56 -0.81 -42.30
CA GLY A 539 -16.74 -0.66 -43.52
C GLY A 539 -17.03 -1.71 -44.59
N ASP A 540 -17.06 -3.00 -44.27
CA ASP A 540 -17.10 -4.14 -45.17
C ASP A 540 -18.49 -4.81 -45.34
N LYS A 541 -19.53 -4.27 -44.68
CA LYS A 541 -20.94 -4.68 -44.78
C LYS A 541 -21.29 -6.10 -44.32
N ASP A 542 -20.47 -6.73 -43.50
CA ASP A 542 -20.73 -8.05 -42.91
C ASP A 542 -21.00 -8.00 -41.38
N ASP A 543 -20.92 -6.79 -40.79
CA ASP A 543 -21.23 -6.57 -39.39
C ASP A 543 -22.74 -6.61 -39.10
N ARG A 544 -23.08 -7.31 -37.98
CA ARG A 544 -24.44 -7.37 -37.45
C ARG A 544 -24.77 -6.21 -36.53
N THR A 545 -23.75 -5.73 -35.80
CA THR A 545 -23.83 -4.53 -34.98
C THR A 545 -22.92 -3.47 -35.58
N VAL A 546 -23.52 -2.59 -36.38
CA VAL A 546 -22.78 -1.57 -37.15
C VAL A 546 -22.38 -0.40 -36.26
N LEU A 547 -21.08 -0.17 -36.13
CA LEU A 547 -20.48 0.91 -35.34
C LEU A 547 -20.16 2.14 -36.22
N SER A 548 -21.14 2.65 -36.97
CA SER A 548 -20.95 3.73 -37.95
C SER A 548 -20.32 5.01 -37.38
N ALA A 549 -20.46 5.25 -36.09
CA ALA A 549 -19.86 6.39 -35.40
C ALA A 549 -18.38 6.17 -34.99
N MET A 550 -17.78 5.00 -35.26
CA MET A 550 -16.42 4.69 -34.85
C MET A 550 -15.39 5.41 -35.73
N LYS A 551 -15.60 5.40 -37.02
CA LYS A 551 -14.69 6.01 -37.99
C LYS A 551 -14.38 7.46 -37.64
N ASP A 552 -13.10 7.83 -37.64
CA ASP A 552 -12.55 9.16 -37.35
C ASP A 552 -12.84 9.69 -35.92
N LYS A 553 -13.45 8.90 -35.02
CA LYS A 553 -13.85 9.38 -33.68
C LYS A 553 -13.23 8.62 -32.53
N TYR A 554 -13.14 7.29 -32.60
CA TYR A 554 -12.57 6.48 -31.54
C TYR A 554 -12.03 5.15 -32.07
N GLN A 555 -11.07 4.55 -31.31
CA GLN A 555 -10.31 3.37 -31.77
C GLN A 555 -10.73 2.07 -31.12
N SER A 556 -11.53 2.10 -30.04
CA SER A 556 -11.74 0.92 -29.19
C SER A 556 -13.20 0.64 -28.92
N VAL A 557 -13.54 -0.65 -28.88
CA VAL A 557 -14.85 -1.15 -28.44
C VAL A 557 -14.65 -2.26 -27.41
N TYR A 558 -15.52 -2.31 -26.43
CA TYR A 558 -15.49 -3.29 -25.34
C TYR A 558 -16.78 -4.11 -25.38
N ILE A 559 -16.64 -5.45 -25.36
CA ILE A 559 -17.77 -6.36 -25.40
C ILE A 559 -17.69 -7.39 -24.26
N ARG A 560 -18.83 -7.80 -23.74
CA ARG A 560 -18.96 -8.77 -22.65
C ARG A 560 -20.10 -9.73 -22.87
N ARG A 561 -19.89 -11.00 -22.47
CA ARG A 561 -20.95 -12.01 -22.48
C ARG A 561 -20.75 -13.04 -21.38
N ALA A 562 -21.77 -13.22 -20.53
CA ALA A 562 -21.82 -14.36 -19.61
C ALA A 562 -22.12 -15.65 -20.38
N PHE A 563 -21.53 -16.76 -19.94
CA PHE A 563 -21.75 -18.09 -20.52
C PHE A 563 -21.66 -19.18 -19.44
N GLN A 564 -22.15 -20.37 -19.77
CA GLN A 564 -22.17 -21.51 -18.86
C GLN A 564 -21.28 -22.63 -19.39
N ILE A 565 -20.52 -23.27 -18.51
CA ILE A 565 -19.81 -24.51 -18.79
C ILE A 565 -20.56 -25.65 -18.07
N PRO A 566 -21.23 -26.54 -18.83
CA PRO A 566 -21.85 -27.73 -18.27
C PRO A 566 -20.83 -28.70 -17.68
N PRO A 567 -21.22 -29.56 -16.73
CA PRO A 567 -20.31 -30.55 -16.08
C PRO A 567 -19.67 -31.59 -17.01
N ASP A 568 -20.30 -31.83 -18.14
CA ASP A 568 -19.87 -32.84 -19.16
C ASP A 568 -18.80 -32.32 -20.12
N ILE A 569 -18.41 -31.02 -20.03
CA ILE A 569 -17.42 -30.41 -20.91
C ILE A 569 -16.01 -30.56 -20.30
N ASN A 570 -15.07 -31.04 -21.09
CA ASN A 570 -13.65 -30.96 -20.79
C ASN A 570 -13.14 -29.52 -21.14
N PRO A 571 -12.75 -28.69 -20.15
CA PRO A 571 -12.27 -27.35 -20.38
C PRO A 571 -11.01 -27.25 -21.24
N GLU A 572 -10.16 -28.29 -21.27
CA GLU A 572 -8.91 -28.33 -22.08
C GLU A 572 -9.14 -28.27 -23.59
N LYS A 573 -10.36 -28.52 -24.01
CA LYS A 573 -10.74 -28.47 -25.43
C LYS A 573 -11.47 -27.17 -25.81
N ILE A 574 -11.53 -26.20 -24.91
CA ILE A 574 -12.15 -24.89 -25.19
C ILE A 574 -11.14 -23.95 -25.81
N GLY A 575 -11.58 -23.19 -26.84
CA GLY A 575 -10.78 -22.15 -27.49
C GLY A 575 -11.62 -21.02 -28.03
N LEU A 576 -10.98 -19.86 -28.21
CA LEU A 576 -11.57 -18.66 -28.80
C LEU A 576 -11.42 -18.72 -30.32
N ALA A 577 -12.53 -18.65 -31.04
CA ALA A 577 -12.55 -18.41 -32.49
C ALA A 577 -12.99 -16.97 -32.72
N ILE A 578 -12.24 -16.20 -33.49
CA ILE A 578 -12.53 -14.80 -33.72
C ILE A 578 -12.10 -14.35 -35.13
N SER A 579 -12.95 -13.60 -35.80
CA SER A 579 -12.60 -12.78 -36.97
C SER A 579 -12.43 -11.36 -36.48
N TYR A 580 -11.30 -10.72 -36.70
CA TYR A 580 -10.97 -9.43 -36.13
C TYR A 580 -10.12 -8.58 -37.08
N ASP A 581 -10.24 -7.28 -36.94
CA ASP A 581 -9.50 -6.22 -37.59
C ASP A 581 -9.26 -5.15 -36.54
N ASP A 582 -8.14 -4.76 -36.24
CA ASP A 582 -6.71 -4.94 -36.33
C ASP A 582 -6.19 -5.76 -35.14
N ALA A 583 -6.62 -5.41 -33.90
CA ALA A 583 -6.06 -5.92 -32.66
C ALA A 583 -7.13 -6.19 -31.61
N PHE A 584 -6.89 -7.13 -30.69
CA PHE A 584 -7.79 -7.37 -29.57
C PHE A 584 -7.07 -7.97 -28.35
N ILE A 585 -7.72 -7.84 -27.19
CA ILE A 585 -7.37 -8.57 -25.95
C ILE A 585 -8.65 -9.24 -25.44
N ALA A 586 -8.58 -10.54 -25.16
CA ALA A 586 -9.68 -11.30 -24.58
C ALA A 586 -9.37 -11.75 -23.14
N TYR A 587 -10.41 -11.71 -22.32
CA TYR A 587 -10.37 -12.05 -20.89
C TYR A 587 -11.46 -13.06 -20.55
N ILE A 588 -11.13 -14.03 -19.69
CA ILE A 588 -12.11 -14.93 -19.05
C ILE A 588 -12.04 -14.72 -17.54
N ASN A 589 -13.18 -14.41 -16.93
CA ASN A 589 -13.30 -14.18 -15.47
C ASN A 589 -12.26 -13.21 -14.90
N GLY A 590 -11.95 -12.12 -15.61
CA GLY A 590 -10.97 -11.11 -15.19
C GLY A 590 -9.54 -11.36 -15.65
N ARG A 591 -9.21 -12.55 -16.15
CA ARG A 591 -7.87 -12.92 -16.60
C ARG A 591 -7.73 -12.79 -18.11
N GLU A 592 -6.65 -12.15 -18.57
CA GLU A 592 -6.25 -12.12 -19.97
C GLU A 592 -5.89 -13.54 -20.47
N VAL A 593 -6.55 -13.97 -21.54
CA VAL A 593 -6.38 -15.33 -22.11
C VAL A 593 -5.85 -15.31 -23.55
N VAL A 594 -6.10 -14.22 -24.30
CA VAL A 594 -5.58 -14.03 -25.65
C VAL A 594 -5.26 -12.56 -25.84
N ARG A 595 -4.10 -12.27 -26.43
CA ARG A 595 -3.70 -10.91 -26.85
C ARG A 595 -3.12 -10.97 -28.24
N VAL A 596 -3.63 -10.15 -29.15
CA VAL A 596 -3.15 -10.06 -30.53
C VAL A 596 -3.09 -8.61 -30.97
N GLY A 597 -1.97 -8.22 -31.57
CA GLY A 597 -1.80 -6.91 -32.17
C GLY A 597 -1.74 -5.71 -31.20
N VAL A 598 -1.67 -5.95 -29.87
CA VAL A 598 -1.56 -4.88 -28.86
C VAL A 598 -0.25 -5.02 -28.08
N ASP A 599 0.66 -4.04 -28.20
CA ASP A 599 1.99 -4.10 -27.61
C ASP A 599 1.98 -4.04 -26.08
N SER A 600 1.14 -3.18 -25.50
CA SER A 600 1.11 -2.99 -24.05
C SER A 600 -0.17 -2.34 -23.54
N GLY A 601 -0.44 -2.50 -22.25
CA GLY A 601 -1.61 -1.90 -21.60
C GLY A 601 -2.91 -2.59 -21.96
N SER A 602 -4.01 -2.07 -21.45
CA SER A 602 -5.39 -2.49 -21.71
C SER A 602 -6.33 -1.29 -21.52
N GLY A 603 -7.54 -1.34 -22.08
CA GLY A 603 -8.49 -0.25 -21.99
C GLY A 603 -7.93 1.06 -22.57
N LYS A 604 -8.06 2.15 -21.81
CA LYS A 604 -7.51 3.46 -22.22
C LYS A 604 -5.98 3.54 -22.26
N GLU A 605 -5.30 2.58 -21.62
CA GLU A 605 -3.84 2.51 -21.58
C GLU A 605 -3.26 1.57 -22.66
N ALA A 606 -4.11 0.94 -23.46
CA ALA A 606 -3.68 0.09 -24.58
C ALA A 606 -2.90 0.91 -25.62
N LYS A 607 -1.77 0.38 -26.10
CA LYS A 607 -0.85 1.06 -27.03
C LYS A 607 -0.17 0.08 -27.98
N GLY A 608 0.26 0.62 -29.13
CA GLY A 608 1.04 -0.14 -30.12
C GLY A 608 0.15 -1.15 -30.83
N PHE A 609 -0.86 -0.64 -31.56
CA PHE A 609 -1.75 -1.48 -32.33
C PHE A 609 -1.09 -1.86 -33.67
N HIS A 610 -1.20 -3.14 -34.04
CA HIS A 610 -0.68 -3.69 -35.28
C HIS A 610 -1.83 -4.00 -36.23
N ALA A 611 -1.66 -3.61 -37.47
CA ALA A 611 -2.67 -3.87 -38.49
C ALA A 611 -2.84 -5.37 -38.79
N HIS A 612 -4.08 -5.79 -38.89
CA HIS A 612 -4.49 -7.12 -39.26
C HIS A 612 -5.84 -7.01 -40.04
N GLU A 613 -5.98 -7.71 -41.12
CA GLU A 613 -7.19 -7.73 -41.94
C GLU A 613 -8.06 -8.94 -41.66
N ALA A 614 -9.33 -8.71 -41.44
CA ALA A 614 -10.32 -9.77 -41.20
C ALA A 614 -10.72 -10.44 -42.54
N ASP A 615 -9.99 -11.40 -43.00
CA ASP A 615 -10.25 -12.16 -44.27
C ASP A 615 -11.59 -12.92 -44.32
N LYS A 616 -12.58 -12.55 -43.48
CA LYS A 616 -13.87 -13.25 -43.29
C LYS A 616 -13.69 -14.69 -42.77
N LYS A 617 -12.53 -15.02 -42.27
CA LYS A 617 -12.19 -16.32 -41.67
C LYS A 617 -12.03 -16.18 -40.16
N PHE A 618 -12.52 -17.18 -39.44
CA PHE A 618 -12.27 -17.25 -38.01
C PHE A 618 -10.88 -17.84 -37.79
N GLU A 619 -10.08 -17.12 -37.02
CA GLU A 619 -8.85 -17.63 -36.45
C GLU A 619 -9.14 -18.28 -35.12
N PHE A 620 -8.46 -19.38 -34.80
CA PHE A 620 -8.66 -20.14 -33.57
C PHE A 620 -7.46 -19.98 -32.63
N PHE A 621 -7.76 -19.66 -31.39
CA PHE A 621 -6.80 -19.52 -30.30
C PHE A 621 -7.14 -20.56 -29.24
N ALA A 622 -6.32 -21.61 -29.14
CA ALA A 622 -6.44 -22.60 -28.07
C ALA A 622 -6.11 -21.92 -26.72
N LEU A 623 -6.92 -22.16 -25.71
CA LEU A 623 -6.64 -21.68 -24.38
C LEU A 623 -5.48 -22.49 -23.77
N ASP A 624 -4.49 -21.82 -23.22
CA ASP A 624 -3.41 -22.48 -22.52
C ASP A 624 -3.88 -23.03 -21.15
N LYS A 625 -3.04 -23.80 -20.46
CA LYS A 625 -3.37 -24.37 -19.15
C LYS A 625 -3.74 -23.31 -18.11
N LYS A 626 -3.17 -22.09 -18.21
CA LYS A 626 -3.45 -21.00 -17.28
C LYS A 626 -4.84 -20.39 -17.57
N ALA A 627 -5.19 -20.20 -18.83
CA ALA A 627 -6.51 -19.78 -19.27
C ALA A 627 -7.60 -20.79 -18.93
N ILE A 628 -7.30 -22.07 -19.08
CA ILE A 628 -8.18 -23.17 -18.69
C ILE A 628 -8.43 -23.16 -17.18
N GLY A 629 -7.41 -22.88 -16.38
CA GLY A 629 -7.48 -22.85 -14.91
C GLY A 629 -8.41 -21.78 -14.32
N VAL A 630 -8.82 -20.76 -15.10
CA VAL A 630 -9.80 -19.75 -14.63
C VAL A 630 -11.24 -20.07 -15.04
N LEU A 631 -11.45 -21.05 -15.91
CA LEU A 631 -12.77 -21.54 -16.26
C LEU A 631 -13.41 -22.28 -15.07
N ARG A 632 -14.68 -21.98 -14.81
CA ARG A 632 -15.45 -22.60 -13.72
C ARG A 632 -16.57 -23.44 -14.34
N GLN A 633 -16.90 -24.57 -13.70
CA GLN A 633 -18.19 -25.19 -13.98
C GLN A 633 -19.31 -24.23 -13.61
N GLY A 634 -20.32 -24.08 -14.46
CA GLY A 634 -21.37 -23.08 -14.29
C GLY A 634 -20.99 -21.74 -14.92
N ALA A 635 -21.24 -20.64 -14.20
CA ALA A 635 -21.19 -19.28 -14.72
C ALA A 635 -19.78 -18.77 -14.94
N ASN A 636 -19.53 -18.20 -16.11
CA ASN A 636 -18.30 -17.54 -16.53
C ASN A 636 -18.63 -16.27 -17.35
N VAL A 637 -17.66 -15.40 -17.57
CA VAL A 637 -17.73 -14.25 -18.46
C VAL A 637 -16.56 -14.25 -19.44
N LEU A 638 -16.84 -14.01 -20.71
CA LEU A 638 -15.88 -13.65 -21.75
C LEU A 638 -16.00 -12.17 -22.01
N ALA A 639 -14.92 -11.43 -21.85
CA ALA A 639 -14.82 -9.99 -22.12
C ALA A 639 -13.72 -9.77 -23.17
N ILE A 640 -13.96 -8.89 -24.13
CA ILE A 640 -13.00 -8.59 -25.19
C ILE A 640 -12.94 -7.08 -25.41
N GLU A 641 -11.75 -6.53 -25.52
CA GLU A 641 -11.51 -5.20 -26.09
C GLU A 641 -10.92 -5.34 -27.49
N GLY A 642 -11.57 -4.74 -28.48
CA GLY A 642 -11.10 -4.64 -29.84
C GLY A 642 -10.57 -3.24 -30.14
N HIS A 643 -9.50 -3.16 -30.92
CA HIS A 643 -8.81 -1.92 -31.22
C HIS A 643 -8.49 -1.82 -32.70
N ASN A 644 -8.84 -0.67 -33.27
CA ASN A 644 -8.41 -0.30 -34.61
C ASN A 644 -6.99 0.30 -34.55
N VAL A 645 -6.17 0.12 -35.57
CA VAL A 645 -4.80 0.65 -35.66
C VAL A 645 -4.75 2.18 -35.58
N LYS A 646 -5.77 2.84 -36.11
CA LYS A 646 -5.92 4.30 -36.08
C LYS A 646 -7.40 4.69 -36.19
N PRO A 647 -7.83 5.88 -35.73
CA PRO A 647 -9.22 6.32 -35.79
C PRO A 647 -9.78 6.40 -37.21
N GLY A 648 -8.93 6.75 -38.19
CA GLY A 648 -9.32 6.91 -39.61
C GLY A 648 -9.16 5.66 -40.48
N SER A 649 -9.18 4.43 -39.87
CA SER A 649 -9.17 3.19 -40.64
C SER A 649 -10.40 3.07 -41.55
N SER A 650 -10.28 2.33 -42.67
CA SER A 650 -11.39 2.08 -43.59
C SER A 650 -12.52 1.30 -42.96
N ASP A 651 -12.19 0.37 -42.08
CA ASP A 651 -13.04 -0.65 -41.48
C ASP A 651 -12.59 -1.06 -40.08
N PHE A 652 -13.38 -1.89 -39.45
CA PHE A 652 -13.11 -2.57 -38.15
C PHE A 652 -14.05 -3.76 -38.04
N THR A 653 -13.54 -4.88 -37.60
CA THR A 653 -14.33 -6.10 -37.34
C THR A 653 -13.95 -6.73 -35.96
N LEU A 654 -14.94 -7.13 -35.18
CA LEU A 654 -14.78 -7.91 -33.95
C LEU A 654 -15.91 -8.93 -33.84
N HIS A 655 -15.64 -10.17 -34.25
CA HIS A 655 -16.63 -11.22 -34.32
C HIS A 655 -16.18 -12.49 -33.59
N PRO A 656 -16.38 -12.59 -32.25
CA PRO A 656 -15.94 -13.72 -31.44
C PRO A 656 -16.97 -14.85 -31.34
N ALA A 657 -16.45 -16.06 -31.10
CA ALA A 657 -17.17 -17.25 -30.66
C ALA A 657 -16.31 -18.08 -29.70
N LEU A 658 -16.92 -18.83 -28.78
CA LEU A 658 -16.21 -19.73 -27.89
C LEU A 658 -16.61 -21.19 -28.23
N LEU A 659 -15.62 -22.01 -28.54
CA LEU A 659 -15.82 -23.33 -29.14
C LEU A 659 -15.22 -24.43 -28.29
N LEU A 660 -15.90 -25.58 -28.26
CA LEU A 660 -15.35 -26.87 -27.82
C LEU A 660 -14.89 -27.63 -29.03
N THR A 661 -13.63 -27.99 -29.10
CA THR A 661 -13.06 -28.83 -30.20
C THR A 661 -13.30 -30.30 -29.97
N LYS A 662 -13.16 -31.12 -31.04
CA LYS A 662 -13.32 -32.59 -30.95
C LYS A 662 -12.18 -33.29 -30.20
#